data_63460119183b30e00806cac83f1744a2
#
_entry.id   63460119183b30e00806cac83f1744a2
#
_cell.length_a   1.000
_cell.length_b   1.000
_cell.length_c   1.000
_cell.angle_alpha   90.00
_cell.angle_beta   90.00
_cell.angle_gamma   90.00
#
_symmetry.space_group_name_H-M   'P 1'
#
loop_
_entity.id
_entity.type
_entity.pdbx_description
1 polymer ?
#
loop_
_entity_poly.entity_id
_entity_poly.type
_entity_poly.pdbx_seq_one_letter_code
_entity_poly.pdbx_strand_id
1 'polypeptide(L)'
;MCQDCKKTYYITTAIAYASGKPHIGNTYEIILADSIARYKREQGYDVFFQTGTDEHGQKIEEKAEAAGVTPQEFVDKAAAEIKRIWDLMNTSYDKFIRTTDQDHEAQVQKIFKKLYDQGDIYKGYYEGLYCTPCESFFTESQLVDGKCPDCGREVKPAKEEAYFFRMSKYAPRLIEYINEHPEFIQPVSRKNEMMNNFLLPGLQDLCVSRTTFSWGIPVDFDPKHVTYVWLDALTNYITGIGYDCDGSSTDQFKKYWPADLHLIGKDIIRFHTIYWPIFLMALDVPLPKQVFGHPWLLQGDGKMSKSKGNVLYADTLVDFFGVDAVRYFVLHEMPFDNDGVISWELMVERMNSDLANILGNLVNRTISMSNKYFDGVVSDKGACGEVDEDLKKVVLEEVKKADAKMEQLRVADAMTEIFNIFRRCNKYIDETTPWTLAKDESQKDRLATVLYNLTEAIAIGASLLYSFMPETSEKILAQIHTGKRELSRMDTFGLYPSGQRVTDKPEILFARMDIKEVLEKVEAMHGAEAAADRNQAGGEEGASGSAEDSGIDLEAKAEITYDDFAKLQFQVGEIIKCEAVPKSKKLLCSQVKIGSQVRQILSGIKAYYSPEEMVGKKVMVVTNLKPAKLAGMVSEGMILCAEDAEGSLALMTPEKSMPAGAEIC
;
A
#
# COMPACT_ATOMS: atom_id res chain seq x y z
N MET A 1 -11.17 -37.92 18.04
CA MET A 1 -10.66 -36.60 17.66
C MET A 1 -10.46 -35.83 18.95
N CYS A 2 -9.24 -35.34 19.19
CA CYS A 2 -8.93 -34.61 20.42
C CYS A 2 -9.76 -33.32 20.41
N GLN A 3 -10.56 -33.05 21.46
CA GLN A 3 -11.49 -31.90 21.53
C GLN A 3 -10.80 -30.56 21.70
N ASP A 4 -9.45 -30.51 21.77
CA ASP A 4 -8.65 -29.31 22.06
C ASP A 4 -7.68 -28.87 20.93
N CYS A 5 -7.73 -29.46 19.74
CA CYS A 5 -6.87 -28.96 18.64
C CYS A 5 -7.48 -27.71 18.00
N LYS A 6 -6.95 -26.54 18.37
CA LYS A 6 -7.25 -25.28 17.67
C LYS A 6 -6.95 -25.44 16.17
N LYS A 7 -7.79 -24.87 15.31
CA LYS A 7 -7.48 -24.73 13.89
C LYS A 7 -6.25 -23.84 13.73
N THR A 8 -5.33 -24.24 12.87
CA THR A 8 -4.15 -23.43 12.54
C THR A 8 -4.46 -22.37 11.49
N TYR A 9 -3.71 -21.28 11.51
CA TYR A 9 -3.74 -20.26 10.47
C TYR A 9 -2.33 -19.73 10.23
N TYR A 10 -1.78 -19.99 9.05
CA TYR A 10 -0.47 -19.49 8.65
C TYR A 10 -0.61 -18.32 7.69
N ILE A 11 -0.20 -17.13 8.14
CA ILE A 11 -0.20 -15.91 7.35
C ILE A 11 1.23 -15.41 7.15
N THR A 12 1.52 -14.92 5.95
CA THR A 12 2.81 -14.31 5.62
C THR A 12 2.63 -12.99 4.90
N THR A 13 3.60 -12.09 5.03
CA THR A 13 3.81 -10.96 4.11
C THR A 13 4.86 -11.33 3.06
N ALA A 14 5.03 -10.50 2.04
CA ALA A 14 6.28 -10.48 1.32
C ALA A 14 7.43 -10.16 2.29
N ILE A 15 8.61 -10.70 2.02
CA ILE A 15 9.83 -10.30 2.74
C ILE A 15 10.39 -9.02 2.11
N ALA A 16 10.70 -8.03 2.95
CA ALA A 16 11.08 -6.70 2.49
C ALA A 16 12.50 -6.71 1.91
N TYR A 17 12.70 -6.16 0.69
CA TYR A 17 14.03 -6.06 0.09
C TYR A 17 14.93 -5.11 0.89
N ALA A 18 16.03 -5.63 1.44
CA ALA A 18 16.91 -4.97 2.39
C ALA A 18 17.80 -3.89 1.74
N SER A 19 17.23 -3.07 0.88
CA SER A 19 17.96 -2.01 0.14
C SER A 19 17.87 -0.61 0.78
N GLY A 20 17.22 -0.48 1.93
CA GLY A 20 17.10 0.76 2.70
C GLY A 20 15.84 0.81 3.57
N LYS A 21 15.61 1.95 4.25
CA LYS A 21 14.47 2.19 5.13
C LYS A 21 13.14 1.97 4.38
N PRO A 22 12.19 1.20 4.95
CA PRO A 22 10.87 0.99 4.35
C PRO A 22 10.02 2.25 4.45
N HIS A 23 9.31 2.59 3.37
CA HIS A 23 8.33 3.66 3.36
C HIS A 23 6.96 3.16 3.85
N ILE A 24 6.03 4.10 4.09
CA ILE A 24 4.71 3.78 4.65
C ILE A 24 3.93 2.75 3.82
N GLY A 25 4.13 2.69 2.50
CA GLY A 25 3.52 1.69 1.64
C GLY A 25 4.00 0.25 1.92
N ASN A 26 5.29 0.07 2.28
CA ASN A 26 5.80 -1.22 2.76
C ASN A 26 5.28 -1.53 4.16
N THR A 27 5.18 -0.50 5.02
CA THR A 27 4.67 -0.63 6.38
C THR A 27 3.17 -0.95 6.40
N TYR A 28 2.40 -0.49 5.41
CA TYR A 28 0.99 -0.84 5.25
C TYR A 28 0.78 -2.37 5.18
N GLU A 29 1.60 -3.07 4.38
CA GLU A 29 1.50 -4.52 4.21
C GLU A 29 1.63 -5.26 5.54
N ILE A 30 2.62 -4.91 6.36
CA ILE A 30 2.82 -5.58 7.65
C ILE A 30 1.69 -5.26 8.65
N ILE A 31 1.15 -4.03 8.64
CA ILE A 31 0.03 -3.63 9.49
C ILE A 31 -1.25 -4.36 9.08
N LEU A 32 -1.49 -4.50 7.77
CA LEU A 32 -2.64 -5.24 7.24
C LEU A 32 -2.59 -6.71 7.65
N ALA A 33 -1.43 -7.36 7.48
CA ALA A 33 -1.22 -8.74 7.89
C ALA A 33 -1.38 -8.92 9.40
N ASP A 34 -0.85 -8.00 10.20
CA ASP A 34 -0.99 -8.00 11.66
C ASP A 34 -2.45 -7.91 12.09
N SER A 35 -3.23 -7.04 11.45
CA SER A 35 -4.65 -6.89 11.76
C SER A 35 -5.44 -8.18 11.48
N ILE A 36 -5.14 -8.85 10.38
CA ILE A 36 -5.74 -10.15 10.04
C ILE A 36 -5.28 -11.22 11.03
N ALA A 37 -3.98 -11.28 11.35
CA ALA A 37 -3.42 -12.24 12.29
C ALA A 37 -4.04 -12.10 13.69
N ARG A 38 -4.16 -10.86 14.21
CA ARG A 38 -4.82 -10.57 15.49
C ARG A 38 -6.29 -11.01 15.46
N TYR A 39 -7.01 -10.66 14.38
CA TYR A 39 -8.41 -11.05 14.25
C TYR A 39 -8.60 -12.57 14.24
N LYS A 40 -7.75 -13.32 13.53
CA LYS A 40 -7.77 -14.79 13.53
C LYS A 40 -7.43 -15.37 14.90
N ARG A 41 -6.50 -14.76 15.66
CA ARG A 41 -6.26 -15.15 17.08
C ARG A 41 -7.49 -14.92 17.94
N GLU A 42 -8.21 -13.80 17.76
CA GLU A 42 -9.47 -13.52 18.45
C GLU A 42 -10.58 -14.55 18.11
N GLN A 43 -10.58 -15.07 16.87
CA GLN A 43 -11.46 -16.17 16.46
C GLN A 43 -11.04 -17.52 17.04
N GLY A 44 -9.94 -17.58 17.81
CA GLY A 44 -9.46 -18.77 18.46
C GLY A 44 -8.54 -19.66 17.61
N TYR A 45 -8.08 -19.20 16.45
CA TYR A 45 -7.06 -19.92 15.68
C TYR A 45 -5.71 -19.91 16.39
N ASP A 46 -4.93 -20.96 16.15
CA ASP A 46 -3.50 -20.99 16.43
C ASP A 46 -2.77 -20.41 15.23
N VAL A 47 -2.44 -19.10 15.34
CA VAL A 47 -1.89 -18.32 14.22
C VAL A 47 -0.38 -18.31 14.28
N PHE A 48 0.25 -18.58 13.13
CA PHE A 48 1.66 -18.32 12.91
C PHE A 48 1.81 -17.21 11.85
N PHE A 49 2.43 -16.10 12.21
CA PHE A 49 2.62 -14.96 11.35
C PHE A 49 4.10 -14.76 11.04
N GLN A 50 4.49 -14.90 9.77
CA GLN A 50 5.86 -14.75 9.29
C GLN A 50 6.01 -13.53 8.40
N THR A 51 7.08 -12.78 8.62
CA THR A 51 7.62 -11.72 7.77
C THR A 51 9.13 -11.83 7.72
N GLY A 52 9.84 -10.93 7.04
CA GLY A 52 11.29 -10.96 7.00
C GLY A 52 11.91 -10.02 5.99
N THR A 53 13.16 -10.32 5.63
CA THR A 53 13.95 -9.54 4.67
C THR A 53 14.54 -10.41 3.57
N ASP A 54 14.47 -9.89 2.33
CA ASP A 54 15.17 -10.38 1.16
C ASP A 54 16.47 -9.59 1.03
N GLU A 55 17.62 -10.31 1.09
CA GLU A 55 18.93 -9.71 1.37
C GLU A 55 19.98 -9.97 0.29
N HIS A 56 19.67 -10.74 -0.75
CA HIS A 56 20.60 -11.06 -1.82
C HIS A 56 20.36 -10.24 -3.09
N GLY A 57 21.32 -10.31 -4.02
CA GLY A 57 21.22 -9.73 -5.35
C GLY A 57 22.19 -8.60 -5.65
N GLN A 58 22.30 -8.29 -6.95
CA GLN A 58 23.26 -7.31 -7.50
C GLN A 58 23.10 -5.92 -6.89
N LYS A 59 21.86 -5.46 -6.70
CA LYS A 59 21.57 -4.13 -6.16
C LYS A 59 22.07 -3.95 -4.72
N ILE A 60 22.07 -5.01 -3.92
CA ILE A 60 22.63 -5.00 -2.55
C ILE A 60 24.15 -4.91 -2.63
N GLU A 61 24.79 -5.75 -3.47
CA GLU A 61 26.23 -5.73 -3.69
C GLU A 61 26.72 -4.33 -4.11
N GLU A 62 26.09 -3.72 -5.13
CA GLU A 62 26.39 -2.37 -5.61
C GLU A 62 26.23 -1.29 -4.50
N LYS A 63 25.19 -1.39 -3.68
CA LYS A 63 24.96 -0.44 -2.57
C LYS A 63 25.95 -0.61 -1.43
N ALA A 64 26.32 -1.83 -1.11
CA ALA A 64 27.34 -2.11 -0.10
C ALA A 64 28.71 -1.58 -0.55
N GLU A 65 29.08 -1.80 -1.82
CA GLU A 65 30.29 -1.26 -2.42
C GLU A 65 30.30 0.27 -2.37
N ALA A 66 29.22 0.91 -2.78
CA ALA A 66 29.07 2.36 -2.72
C ALA A 66 29.15 2.92 -1.28
N ALA A 67 28.72 2.14 -0.29
CA ALA A 67 28.82 2.49 1.13
C ALA A 67 30.18 2.13 1.77
N GLY A 68 31.06 1.46 1.05
CA GLY A 68 32.37 1.03 1.55
C GLY A 68 32.30 -0.04 2.65
N VAL A 69 31.25 -0.87 2.64
CA VAL A 69 31.04 -1.96 3.62
C VAL A 69 30.85 -3.29 2.90
N THR A 70 30.91 -4.39 3.63
CA THR A 70 30.56 -5.70 3.06
C THR A 70 29.03 -5.79 2.84
N PRO A 71 28.55 -6.59 1.85
CA PRO A 71 27.13 -6.83 1.67
C PRO A 71 26.43 -7.33 2.94
N GLN A 72 27.07 -8.19 3.72
CA GLN A 72 26.52 -8.68 5.00
C GLN A 72 26.32 -7.54 6.02
N GLU A 73 27.33 -6.67 6.19
CA GLU A 73 27.20 -5.51 7.10
C GLU A 73 26.11 -4.53 6.62
N PHE A 74 25.93 -4.39 5.31
CA PHE A 74 24.90 -3.55 4.74
C PHE A 74 23.49 -4.11 5.05
N VAL A 75 23.27 -5.41 4.79
CA VAL A 75 21.93 -6.01 5.03
C VAL A 75 21.63 -6.18 6.51
N ASP A 76 22.64 -6.39 7.37
CA ASP A 76 22.44 -6.43 8.82
C ASP A 76 21.86 -5.10 9.35
N LYS A 77 22.37 -3.97 8.87
CA LYS A 77 21.84 -2.64 9.21
C LYS A 77 20.44 -2.43 8.64
N ALA A 78 20.22 -2.81 7.38
CA ALA A 78 18.93 -2.64 6.72
C ALA A 78 17.85 -3.52 7.36
N ALA A 79 18.15 -4.79 7.66
CA ALA A 79 17.23 -5.70 8.34
C ALA A 79 16.87 -5.22 9.76
N ALA A 80 17.87 -4.73 10.52
CA ALA A 80 17.64 -4.15 11.83
C ALA A 80 16.69 -2.93 11.77
N GLU A 81 16.85 -2.05 10.78
CA GLU A 81 16.00 -0.88 10.59
C GLU A 81 14.58 -1.28 10.17
N ILE A 82 14.43 -2.24 9.26
CA ILE A 82 13.12 -2.78 8.85
C ILE A 82 12.40 -3.37 10.07
N LYS A 83 13.11 -4.22 10.83
CA LYS A 83 12.57 -4.83 12.04
C LYS A 83 12.16 -3.77 13.08
N ARG A 84 12.97 -2.74 13.29
CA ARG A 84 12.64 -1.60 14.17
C ARG A 84 11.33 -0.93 13.78
N ILE A 85 11.08 -0.72 12.49
CA ILE A 85 9.83 -0.12 12.01
C ILE A 85 8.64 -1.06 12.21
N TRP A 86 8.81 -2.38 11.97
CA TRP A 86 7.76 -3.37 12.24
C TRP A 86 7.41 -3.41 13.74
N ASP A 87 8.42 -3.42 14.61
CA ASP A 87 8.24 -3.41 16.07
C ASP A 87 7.60 -2.08 16.55
N LEU A 88 8.01 -0.93 15.98
CA LEU A 88 7.41 0.38 16.26
C LEU A 88 5.89 0.40 15.98
N MET A 89 5.47 -0.26 14.89
CA MET A 89 4.05 -0.34 14.52
C MET A 89 3.24 -1.34 15.34
N ASN A 90 3.82 -1.89 16.42
CA ASN A 90 3.18 -2.86 17.31
C ASN A 90 2.66 -4.09 16.54
N THR A 91 3.48 -4.65 15.64
CA THR A 91 3.12 -5.84 14.87
C THR A 91 3.47 -7.12 15.63
N SER A 92 2.63 -8.14 15.52
CA SER A 92 2.64 -9.36 16.33
C SER A 92 3.12 -10.59 15.56
N TYR A 93 4.12 -10.41 14.65
CA TYR A 93 4.70 -11.53 13.93
C TYR A 93 5.43 -12.50 14.87
N ASP A 94 5.37 -13.80 14.53
CA ASP A 94 6.01 -14.87 15.29
C ASP A 94 7.42 -15.17 14.75
N LYS A 95 7.67 -14.93 13.46
CA LYS A 95 8.97 -15.14 12.81
C LYS A 95 9.34 -13.96 11.93
N PHE A 96 10.57 -13.46 12.11
CA PHE A 96 11.26 -12.58 11.18
C PHE A 96 12.39 -13.38 10.53
N ILE A 97 12.18 -13.84 9.29
CA ILE A 97 13.18 -14.61 8.54
C ILE A 97 14.08 -13.68 7.74
N ARG A 98 15.35 -14.06 7.61
CA ARG A 98 16.31 -13.41 6.72
C ARG A 98 16.76 -14.41 5.65
N THR A 99 16.89 -13.98 4.41
CA THR A 99 17.40 -14.90 3.37
C THR A 99 18.88 -15.25 3.56
N THR A 100 19.60 -14.51 4.43
CA THR A 100 20.95 -14.82 4.91
C THR A 100 20.99 -15.75 6.13
N ASP A 101 19.84 -16.25 6.62
CA ASP A 101 19.82 -17.29 7.65
C ASP A 101 20.42 -18.58 7.08
N GLN A 102 21.41 -19.17 7.76
CA GLN A 102 22.16 -20.34 7.27
C GLN A 102 21.26 -21.54 6.95
N ASP A 103 20.21 -21.76 7.76
CA ASP A 103 19.25 -22.84 7.54
C ASP A 103 18.46 -22.61 6.23
N HIS A 104 18.12 -21.37 5.94
CA HIS A 104 17.45 -21.00 4.70
C HIS A 104 18.36 -21.24 3.49
N GLU A 105 19.60 -20.71 3.51
CA GLU A 105 20.57 -20.88 2.43
C GLU A 105 20.84 -22.36 2.12
N ALA A 106 21.05 -23.17 3.17
CA ALA A 106 21.25 -24.61 3.02
C ALA A 106 20.07 -25.32 2.36
N GLN A 107 18.83 -24.91 2.69
CA GLN A 107 17.64 -25.50 2.07
C GLN A 107 17.46 -25.02 0.63
N VAL A 108 17.77 -23.78 0.30
CA VAL A 108 17.74 -23.28 -1.09
C VAL A 108 18.70 -24.05 -1.97
N GLN A 109 19.92 -24.33 -1.49
CA GLN A 109 20.90 -25.15 -2.21
C GLN A 109 20.37 -26.57 -2.47
N LYS A 110 19.80 -27.24 -1.47
CA LYS A 110 19.18 -28.56 -1.62
C LYS A 110 18.00 -28.53 -2.60
N ILE A 111 17.15 -27.52 -2.54
CA ILE A 111 16.01 -27.33 -3.46
C ILE A 111 16.52 -27.18 -4.89
N PHE A 112 17.50 -26.31 -5.12
CA PHE A 112 18.11 -26.12 -6.44
C PHE A 112 18.66 -27.43 -6.99
N LYS A 113 19.42 -28.16 -6.18
CA LYS A 113 20.00 -29.45 -6.55
C LYS A 113 18.93 -30.49 -6.89
N LYS A 114 17.88 -30.62 -6.08
CA LYS A 114 16.76 -31.52 -6.33
C LYS A 114 16.05 -31.22 -7.66
N LEU A 115 15.75 -29.94 -7.92
CA LEU A 115 15.11 -29.50 -9.15
C LEU A 115 16.02 -29.75 -10.39
N TYR A 116 17.33 -29.63 -10.21
CA TYR A 116 18.31 -29.95 -11.24
C TYR A 116 18.38 -31.47 -11.50
N ASP A 117 18.49 -32.29 -10.46
CA ASP A 117 18.60 -33.75 -10.58
C ASP A 117 17.34 -34.39 -11.20
N GLN A 118 16.17 -33.80 -10.98
CA GLN A 118 14.92 -34.27 -11.60
C GLN A 118 14.69 -33.69 -13.02
N GLY A 119 15.60 -32.84 -13.51
CA GLY A 119 15.59 -32.27 -14.85
C GLY A 119 14.63 -31.11 -15.05
N ASP A 120 14.11 -30.52 -13.95
CA ASP A 120 13.29 -29.29 -14.02
C ASP A 120 14.17 -28.05 -14.12
N ILE A 121 15.41 -28.11 -13.67
CA ILE A 121 16.44 -27.10 -13.95
C ILE A 121 17.43 -27.66 -14.94
N TYR A 122 17.84 -26.87 -15.94
CA TYR A 122 18.83 -27.20 -16.94
C TYR A 122 19.74 -26.02 -17.25
N LYS A 123 20.98 -26.30 -17.68
CA LYS A 123 21.97 -25.29 -18.03
C LYS A 123 21.78 -24.81 -19.46
N GLY A 124 21.86 -23.52 -19.69
CA GLY A 124 21.71 -22.89 -20.98
C GLY A 124 22.42 -21.54 -21.06
N TYR A 125 22.15 -20.81 -22.12
CA TYR A 125 22.62 -19.44 -22.30
C TYR A 125 21.44 -18.51 -22.36
N TYR A 126 21.49 -17.44 -21.59
CA TYR A 126 20.52 -16.35 -21.69
C TYR A 126 21.08 -15.27 -22.64
N GLU A 127 20.25 -14.84 -23.55
CA GLU A 127 20.49 -13.69 -24.41
C GLU A 127 19.20 -12.89 -24.48
N GLY A 128 19.18 -11.69 -23.88
CA GLY A 128 17.96 -10.87 -23.80
C GLY A 128 18.22 -9.52 -23.14
N LEU A 129 17.15 -8.84 -22.80
CA LEU A 129 17.16 -7.49 -22.20
C LEU A 129 16.91 -7.56 -20.69
N TYR A 130 17.87 -7.13 -19.90
CA TYR A 130 17.82 -7.21 -18.44
C TYR A 130 17.53 -5.86 -17.80
N CYS A 131 16.55 -5.84 -16.89
CA CYS A 131 16.27 -4.72 -16.02
C CYS A 131 16.93 -4.92 -14.66
N THR A 132 18.02 -4.21 -14.38
CA THR A 132 18.73 -4.31 -13.09
C THR A 132 17.86 -3.96 -11.89
N PRO A 133 17.00 -2.90 -11.94
CA PRO A 133 16.16 -2.55 -10.79
C PRO A 133 15.07 -3.57 -10.43
N CYS A 134 14.55 -4.31 -11.44
CA CYS A 134 13.52 -5.34 -11.24
C CYS A 134 14.12 -6.73 -11.17
N GLU A 135 15.43 -6.84 -11.42
CA GLU A 135 16.16 -8.11 -11.54
C GLU A 135 15.44 -9.12 -12.47
N SER A 136 14.91 -8.60 -13.57
CA SER A 136 14.07 -9.38 -14.50
C SER A 136 14.56 -9.25 -15.92
N PHE A 137 14.44 -10.35 -16.66
CA PHE A 137 14.75 -10.43 -18.08
C PHE A 137 13.49 -10.28 -18.91
N PHE A 138 13.62 -9.64 -20.06
CA PHE A 138 12.55 -9.42 -21.01
C PHE A 138 13.02 -9.71 -22.44
N THR A 139 12.09 -10.17 -23.26
CA THR A 139 12.25 -10.15 -24.71
C THR A 139 11.88 -8.78 -25.26
N GLU A 140 12.34 -8.44 -26.46
CA GLU A 140 11.95 -7.16 -27.11
C GLU A 140 10.43 -6.97 -27.20
N SER A 141 9.69 -8.07 -27.42
CA SER A 141 8.22 -8.05 -27.51
C SER A 141 7.50 -7.80 -26.17
N GLN A 142 8.19 -7.98 -25.05
CA GLN A 142 7.64 -7.73 -23.71
C GLN A 142 7.86 -6.30 -23.22
N LEU A 143 8.74 -5.53 -23.89
CA LEU A 143 9.01 -4.17 -23.51
C LEU A 143 7.84 -3.25 -23.87
N VAL A 144 7.62 -2.24 -23.04
CA VAL A 144 6.71 -1.14 -23.31
C VAL A 144 7.56 0.08 -23.67
N ASP A 145 7.43 0.56 -24.90
CA ASP A 145 8.24 1.65 -25.47
C ASP A 145 9.77 1.45 -25.31
N GLY A 146 10.22 0.20 -25.48
CA GLY A 146 11.64 -0.16 -25.34
C GLY A 146 12.16 -0.23 -23.91
N LYS A 147 11.26 -0.14 -22.92
CA LYS A 147 11.59 -0.11 -21.48
C LYS A 147 10.96 -1.29 -20.73
N CYS A 148 11.43 -1.51 -19.51
CA CYS A 148 10.91 -2.54 -18.62
C CYS A 148 9.40 -2.35 -18.36
N PRO A 149 8.56 -3.36 -18.58
CA PRO A 149 7.12 -3.26 -18.40
C PRO A 149 6.72 -3.09 -16.92
N ASP A 150 7.58 -3.55 -15.99
CA ASP A 150 7.26 -3.54 -14.56
C ASP A 150 7.59 -2.19 -13.90
N CYS A 151 8.70 -1.53 -14.33
CA CYS A 151 9.16 -0.29 -13.66
C CYS A 151 9.40 0.91 -14.61
N GLY A 152 9.23 0.74 -15.92
CA GLY A 152 9.43 1.80 -16.93
C GLY A 152 10.86 2.24 -17.16
N ARG A 153 11.87 1.58 -16.54
CA ARG A 153 13.30 1.94 -16.69
C ARG A 153 13.94 1.26 -17.89
N GLU A 154 15.09 1.77 -18.30
CA GLU A 154 15.88 1.20 -19.39
C GLU A 154 16.34 -0.22 -19.06
N VAL A 155 16.39 -1.06 -20.10
CA VAL A 155 16.89 -2.43 -20.04
C VAL A 155 18.21 -2.52 -20.83
N LYS A 156 19.13 -3.41 -20.40
CA LYS A 156 20.42 -3.58 -21.04
C LYS A 156 20.53 -4.96 -21.68
N PRO A 157 21.11 -5.09 -22.89
CA PRO A 157 21.44 -6.40 -23.44
C PRO A 157 22.34 -7.19 -22.49
N ALA A 158 21.97 -8.42 -22.20
CA ALA A 158 22.76 -9.33 -21.39
C ALA A 158 22.84 -10.70 -22.07
N LYS A 159 24.05 -11.27 -22.07
CA LYS A 159 24.32 -12.63 -22.54
C LYS A 159 25.19 -13.32 -21.50
N GLU A 160 24.64 -14.36 -20.90
CA GLU A 160 25.30 -15.04 -19.79
C GLU A 160 24.92 -16.53 -19.77
N GLU A 161 25.86 -17.39 -19.33
CA GLU A 161 25.55 -18.76 -18.98
C GLU A 161 24.67 -18.78 -17.72
N ALA A 162 23.58 -19.52 -17.76
CA ALA A 162 22.63 -19.56 -16.65
C ALA A 162 21.93 -20.91 -16.56
N TYR A 163 21.35 -21.17 -15.40
CA TYR A 163 20.39 -22.27 -15.21
C TYR A 163 18.97 -21.76 -15.41
N PHE A 164 18.14 -22.59 -16.07
CA PHE A 164 16.75 -22.30 -16.38
C PHE A 164 15.85 -23.34 -15.75
N PHE A 165 14.74 -22.86 -15.16
CA PHE A 165 13.68 -23.70 -14.62
C PHE A 165 12.55 -23.83 -15.65
N ARG A 166 12.04 -25.05 -15.87
CA ARG A 166 11.00 -25.38 -16.86
C ARG A 166 9.60 -24.96 -16.41
N MET A 167 9.33 -23.65 -16.42
CA MET A 167 8.02 -23.08 -16.07
C MET A 167 6.90 -23.62 -16.96
N SER A 168 7.18 -23.75 -18.27
CA SER A 168 6.25 -24.22 -19.29
C SER A 168 5.69 -25.61 -19.00
N LYS A 169 6.46 -26.49 -18.36
CA LYS A 169 6.06 -27.84 -17.96
C LYS A 169 4.85 -27.85 -17.00
N TYR A 170 4.78 -26.87 -16.11
CA TYR A 170 3.81 -26.80 -15.02
C TYR A 170 2.63 -25.85 -15.31
N ALA A 171 2.73 -24.99 -16.32
CA ALA A 171 1.73 -23.99 -16.64
C ALA A 171 0.30 -24.57 -16.84
N PRO A 172 0.09 -25.70 -17.57
CA PRO A 172 -1.25 -26.27 -17.72
C PRO A 172 -1.88 -26.68 -16.38
N ARG A 173 -1.09 -27.31 -15.48
CA ARG A 173 -1.55 -27.74 -14.16
C ARG A 173 -1.90 -26.54 -13.27
N LEU A 174 -1.14 -25.44 -13.37
CA LEU A 174 -1.44 -24.22 -12.62
C LEU A 174 -2.72 -23.55 -13.14
N ILE A 175 -2.94 -23.49 -14.44
CA ILE A 175 -4.16 -22.95 -15.05
C ILE A 175 -5.39 -23.75 -14.58
N GLU A 176 -5.32 -25.08 -14.59
CA GLU A 176 -6.37 -25.95 -14.09
C GLU A 176 -6.66 -25.66 -12.60
N TYR A 177 -5.62 -25.60 -11.75
CA TYR A 177 -5.74 -25.30 -10.34
C TYR A 177 -6.42 -23.95 -10.08
N ILE A 178 -6.00 -22.88 -10.78
CA ILE A 178 -6.59 -21.54 -10.63
C ILE A 178 -8.08 -21.50 -11.03
N ASN A 179 -8.48 -22.32 -12.01
CA ASN A 179 -9.87 -22.41 -12.43
C ASN A 179 -10.74 -23.20 -11.43
N GLU A 180 -10.18 -24.22 -10.81
CA GLU A 180 -10.87 -25.03 -9.80
C GLU A 180 -10.93 -24.36 -8.43
N HIS A 181 -9.99 -23.41 -8.16
CA HIS A 181 -9.85 -22.67 -6.93
C HIS A 181 -10.02 -21.16 -7.14
N PRO A 182 -11.25 -20.65 -7.29
CA PRO A 182 -11.51 -19.23 -7.55
C PRO A 182 -11.09 -18.33 -6.40
N GLU A 183 -10.94 -18.87 -5.18
CA GLU A 183 -10.46 -18.19 -3.98
C GLU A 183 -8.95 -18.00 -3.95
N PHE A 184 -8.19 -18.74 -4.75
CA PHE A 184 -6.73 -18.80 -4.68
C PHE A 184 -6.05 -17.45 -4.92
N ILE A 185 -6.50 -16.68 -5.91
CA ILE A 185 -5.95 -15.33 -6.23
C ILE A 185 -7.01 -14.28 -5.97
N GLN A 186 -6.73 -13.37 -5.05
CA GLN A 186 -7.60 -12.25 -4.71
C GLN A 186 -6.83 -10.92 -4.75
N PRO A 187 -7.48 -9.81 -5.12
CA PRO A 187 -8.82 -9.69 -5.73
C PRO A 187 -8.95 -10.38 -7.10
N VAL A 188 -10.17 -10.61 -7.57
CA VAL A 188 -10.45 -11.26 -8.86
C VAL A 188 -9.81 -10.52 -10.05
N SER A 189 -9.66 -9.20 -9.97
CA SER A 189 -8.94 -8.39 -10.96
C SER A 189 -7.50 -8.89 -11.15
N ARG A 190 -6.82 -9.28 -10.07
CA ARG A 190 -5.45 -9.84 -10.13
C ARG A 190 -5.42 -11.25 -10.75
N LYS A 191 -6.42 -12.10 -10.42
CA LYS A 191 -6.57 -13.39 -11.10
C LYS A 191 -6.65 -13.20 -12.61
N ASN A 192 -7.53 -12.29 -13.06
CA ASN A 192 -7.75 -12.04 -14.49
C ASN A 192 -6.48 -11.51 -15.17
N GLU A 193 -5.75 -10.62 -14.51
CA GLU A 193 -4.47 -10.09 -14.99
C GLU A 193 -3.44 -11.20 -15.18
N MET A 194 -3.25 -12.08 -14.20
CA MET A 194 -2.29 -13.19 -14.25
C MET A 194 -2.66 -14.21 -15.33
N MET A 195 -3.93 -14.55 -15.44
CA MET A 195 -4.42 -15.48 -16.45
C MET A 195 -4.21 -14.93 -17.85
N ASN A 196 -4.70 -13.71 -18.13
CA ASN A 196 -4.75 -13.17 -19.49
C ASN A 196 -3.38 -12.70 -20.00
N ASN A 197 -2.56 -12.09 -19.12
CA ASN A 197 -1.32 -11.47 -19.55
C ASN A 197 -0.12 -12.42 -19.51
N PHE A 198 -0.17 -13.49 -18.70
CA PHE A 198 0.99 -14.36 -18.50
C PHE A 198 0.70 -15.84 -18.78
N LEU A 199 -0.35 -16.43 -18.21
CA LEU A 199 -0.57 -17.86 -18.27
C LEU A 199 -1.14 -18.32 -19.60
N LEU A 200 -2.19 -17.67 -20.11
CA LEU A 200 -2.82 -18.05 -21.39
C LEU A 200 -1.94 -17.78 -22.61
N PRO A 201 -1.12 -16.72 -22.68
CA PRO A 201 -0.13 -16.54 -23.75
C PRO A 201 0.99 -17.59 -23.74
N GLY A 202 1.18 -18.31 -22.63
CA GLY A 202 2.22 -19.31 -22.43
C GLY A 202 3.43 -18.78 -21.66
N LEU A 203 3.95 -19.59 -20.74
CA LEU A 203 5.12 -19.26 -19.93
C LEU A 203 6.41 -19.68 -20.64
N GLN A 204 7.41 -18.81 -20.57
CA GLN A 204 8.78 -19.14 -20.89
C GLN A 204 9.50 -19.70 -19.65
N ASP A 205 10.58 -20.47 -19.88
CA ASP A 205 11.38 -21.02 -18.81
C ASP A 205 12.12 -19.87 -18.08
N LEU A 206 12.19 -19.98 -16.77
CA LEU A 206 12.73 -18.94 -15.89
C LEU A 206 14.22 -19.10 -15.67
N CYS A 207 15.01 -18.06 -15.90
CA CYS A 207 16.39 -18.02 -15.48
C CYS A 207 16.48 -18.05 -13.94
N VAL A 208 17.17 -19.04 -13.35
CA VAL A 208 17.24 -19.24 -11.88
C VAL A 208 18.66 -19.18 -11.32
N SER A 209 19.63 -18.72 -12.10
CA SER A 209 20.98 -18.43 -11.62
C SER A 209 21.62 -17.25 -12.32
N ARG A 210 22.65 -16.67 -11.70
CA ARG A 210 23.41 -15.54 -12.22
C ARG A 210 24.92 -15.77 -12.01
N THR A 211 25.74 -15.16 -12.88
CA THR A 211 27.20 -15.17 -12.79
C THR A 211 27.80 -13.77 -12.77
N THR A 212 26.97 -12.72 -12.93
CA THR A 212 27.40 -11.33 -13.07
C THR A 212 27.65 -10.62 -11.73
N PHE A 213 27.24 -11.22 -10.62
CA PHE A 213 27.48 -10.75 -9.24
C PHE A 213 27.73 -11.94 -8.31
N SER A 214 28.26 -11.70 -7.13
CA SER A 214 28.67 -12.75 -6.19
C SER A 214 27.81 -12.82 -4.91
N TRP A 215 27.07 -11.76 -4.60
CA TRP A 215 26.24 -11.69 -3.41
C TRP A 215 24.90 -12.42 -3.61
N GLY A 216 24.89 -13.69 -3.26
CA GLY A 216 23.74 -14.60 -3.37
C GLY A 216 24.12 -15.99 -2.91
N ILE A 217 23.14 -16.91 -2.85
CA ILE A 217 23.37 -18.31 -2.43
C ILE A 217 24.07 -19.06 -3.55
N PRO A 218 25.30 -19.59 -3.34
CA PRO A 218 26.03 -20.32 -4.37
C PRO A 218 25.30 -21.59 -4.78
N VAL A 219 25.33 -21.93 -6.07
CA VAL A 219 24.91 -23.24 -6.55
C VAL A 219 25.99 -24.25 -6.15
N ASP A 220 25.67 -25.20 -5.27
CA ASP A 220 26.60 -26.07 -4.57
C ASP A 220 27.50 -26.85 -5.50
N PHE A 221 26.99 -27.38 -6.61
CA PHE A 221 27.73 -28.16 -7.61
C PHE A 221 28.35 -27.32 -8.74
N ASP A 222 28.06 -26.01 -8.81
CA ASP A 222 28.64 -25.06 -9.77
C ASP A 222 28.79 -23.65 -9.15
N PRO A 223 29.83 -23.46 -8.30
CA PRO A 223 30.01 -22.24 -7.50
C PRO A 223 30.23 -20.94 -8.29
N LYS A 224 30.32 -21.01 -9.62
CA LYS A 224 30.34 -19.83 -10.48
C LYS A 224 28.98 -19.13 -10.54
N HIS A 225 27.91 -19.88 -10.23
CA HIS A 225 26.55 -19.39 -10.24
C HIS A 225 26.06 -19.13 -8.84
N VAL A 226 25.33 -18.04 -8.65
CA VAL A 226 24.50 -17.79 -7.49
C VAL A 226 23.05 -18.00 -7.86
N THR A 227 22.23 -18.47 -6.91
CA THR A 227 20.81 -18.68 -7.08
C THR A 227 20.12 -17.35 -7.36
N TYR A 228 19.20 -17.34 -8.32
CA TYR A 228 18.43 -16.16 -8.66
C TYR A 228 17.42 -15.80 -7.55
N VAL A 229 17.29 -14.52 -7.31
CA VAL A 229 16.56 -13.94 -6.18
C VAL A 229 15.16 -14.53 -5.94
N TRP A 230 14.39 -14.82 -6.99
CA TRP A 230 13.01 -15.31 -6.80
C TRP A 230 12.93 -16.79 -6.37
N LEU A 231 13.91 -17.65 -6.74
CA LEU A 231 13.96 -19.00 -6.18
C LEU A 231 14.42 -18.96 -4.72
N ASP A 232 15.34 -18.08 -4.39
CA ASP A 232 15.79 -17.79 -3.03
C ASP A 232 14.63 -17.20 -2.20
N ALA A 233 14.17 -16.01 -2.55
CA ALA A 233 13.19 -15.27 -1.78
C ALA A 233 11.88 -16.04 -1.55
N LEU A 234 11.31 -16.69 -2.57
CA LEU A 234 10.01 -17.37 -2.43
C LEU A 234 10.04 -18.60 -1.53
N THR A 235 11.19 -19.28 -1.43
CA THR A 235 11.30 -20.46 -0.56
C THR A 235 11.31 -20.12 0.93
N ASN A 236 11.46 -18.82 1.31
CA ASN A 236 11.37 -18.40 2.70
C ASN A 236 10.09 -18.88 3.40
N TYR A 237 8.97 -18.93 2.66
CA TYR A 237 7.65 -19.29 3.21
C TYR A 237 7.58 -20.70 3.77
N ILE A 238 8.43 -21.61 3.29
CA ILE A 238 8.51 -22.98 3.80
C ILE A 238 9.75 -23.19 4.68
N THR A 239 10.88 -22.58 4.34
CA THR A 239 12.10 -22.73 5.14
C THR A 239 11.97 -22.11 6.53
N GLY A 240 11.26 -20.95 6.62
CA GLY A 240 11.02 -20.27 7.89
C GLY A 240 10.22 -21.05 8.91
N ILE A 241 9.46 -22.05 8.48
CA ILE A 241 8.73 -23.01 9.35
C ILE A 241 9.36 -24.41 9.36
N GLY A 242 10.58 -24.54 8.79
CA GLY A 242 11.39 -25.76 8.90
C GLY A 242 11.07 -26.84 7.88
N TYR A 243 10.76 -26.45 6.64
CA TYR A 243 10.77 -27.38 5.51
C TYR A 243 12.17 -27.97 5.29
N ASP A 244 12.24 -29.26 5.08
CA ASP A 244 13.46 -29.95 4.65
C ASP A 244 13.20 -30.74 3.36
N CYS A 245 14.00 -30.41 2.35
CA CYS A 245 13.93 -31.01 1.03
C CYS A 245 14.19 -32.54 1.02
N ASP A 246 14.92 -33.04 2.02
CA ASP A 246 15.25 -34.46 2.19
C ASP A 246 14.14 -35.24 2.95
N GLY A 247 13.02 -34.59 3.28
CA GLY A 247 11.89 -35.21 3.95
C GLY A 247 11.90 -35.18 5.47
N SER A 248 12.89 -34.51 6.09
CA SER A 248 13.02 -34.36 7.55
C SER A 248 12.38 -33.06 8.07
N SER A 249 11.37 -32.55 7.39
CA SER A 249 10.66 -31.33 7.77
C SER A 249 10.14 -31.36 9.22
N THR A 250 10.24 -30.22 9.90
CA THR A 250 9.87 -30.06 11.31
C THR A 250 8.38 -30.28 11.57
N ASP A 251 8.03 -30.45 12.82
CA ASP A 251 6.61 -30.52 13.25
C ASP A 251 5.90 -29.17 13.02
N GLN A 252 6.61 -28.04 13.02
CA GLN A 252 6.07 -26.73 12.71
C GLN A 252 5.64 -26.65 11.26
N PHE A 253 6.47 -27.11 10.30
CA PHE A 253 6.08 -27.22 8.90
C PHE A 253 4.85 -28.10 8.73
N LYS A 254 4.84 -29.29 9.31
CA LYS A 254 3.71 -30.23 9.22
C LYS A 254 2.42 -29.67 9.83
N LYS A 255 2.54 -28.79 10.83
CA LYS A 255 1.41 -28.16 11.52
C LYS A 255 0.80 -27.02 10.74
N TYR A 256 1.62 -26.14 10.16
CA TYR A 256 1.17 -24.88 9.59
C TYR A 256 1.09 -24.86 8.06
N TRP A 257 1.90 -25.69 7.36
CA TRP A 257 1.80 -25.73 5.90
C TRP A 257 0.61 -26.60 5.44
N PRO A 258 -0.18 -26.21 4.41
CA PRO A 258 -0.01 -25.03 3.54
C PRO A 258 -0.46 -23.74 4.20
N ALA A 259 0.18 -22.63 3.80
CA ALA A 259 -0.20 -21.30 4.26
C ALA A 259 -1.67 -20.99 3.93
N ASP A 260 -2.36 -20.39 4.89
CA ASP A 260 -3.75 -19.93 4.69
C ASP A 260 -3.81 -18.68 3.84
N LEU A 261 -2.83 -17.76 4.03
CA LEU A 261 -2.79 -16.50 3.31
C LEU A 261 -1.35 -16.03 3.08
N HIS A 262 -0.98 -15.83 1.81
CA HIS A 262 0.12 -14.97 1.42
C HIS A 262 -0.43 -13.59 1.10
N LEU A 263 -0.09 -12.59 1.91
CA LEU A 263 -0.45 -11.18 1.73
C LEU A 263 0.73 -10.45 1.12
N ILE A 264 0.56 -9.86 -0.05
CA ILE A 264 1.66 -9.26 -0.82
C ILE A 264 1.20 -8.02 -1.58
N GLY A 265 2.15 -7.15 -1.95
CA GLY A 265 1.87 -6.05 -2.87
C GLY A 265 1.49 -6.52 -4.29
N LYS A 266 0.59 -5.81 -4.93
CA LYS A 266 0.15 -6.15 -6.31
C LYS A 266 1.29 -6.16 -7.34
N ASP A 267 2.38 -5.45 -7.09
CA ASP A 267 3.55 -5.35 -7.95
C ASP A 267 4.36 -6.66 -8.05
N ILE A 268 4.26 -7.52 -7.04
CA ILE A 268 4.94 -8.82 -7.01
C ILE A 268 3.97 -10.01 -7.08
N ILE A 269 2.70 -9.76 -7.43
CA ILE A 269 1.67 -10.82 -7.50
C ILE A 269 2.02 -11.92 -8.48
N ARG A 270 2.67 -11.59 -9.61
CA ARG A 270 3.12 -12.56 -10.61
C ARG A 270 4.04 -13.62 -10.02
N PHE A 271 4.98 -13.21 -9.18
CA PHE A 271 5.94 -14.13 -8.58
C PHE A 271 5.28 -15.08 -7.58
N HIS A 272 4.27 -14.60 -6.83
CA HIS A 272 3.57 -15.37 -5.80
C HIS A 272 2.43 -16.23 -6.32
N THR A 273 1.88 -15.92 -7.50
CA THR A 273 0.76 -16.65 -8.08
C THR A 273 1.14 -17.50 -9.30
N ILE A 274 2.33 -17.30 -9.85
CA ILE A 274 2.86 -18.08 -10.98
C ILE A 274 4.12 -18.81 -10.58
N TYR A 275 5.21 -18.10 -10.19
CA TYR A 275 6.50 -18.74 -9.93
C TYR A 275 6.43 -19.62 -8.70
N TRP A 276 5.94 -19.11 -7.59
CA TRP A 276 5.86 -19.82 -6.33
C TRP A 276 5.03 -21.11 -6.40
N PRO A 277 3.77 -21.09 -6.89
CA PRO A 277 3.00 -22.32 -7.07
C PRO A 277 3.70 -23.34 -7.97
N ILE A 278 4.36 -22.91 -9.03
CA ILE A 278 5.08 -23.82 -9.94
C ILE A 278 6.30 -24.45 -9.24
N PHE A 279 7.06 -23.70 -8.45
CA PHE A 279 8.15 -24.28 -7.64
C PHE A 279 7.62 -25.32 -6.65
N LEU A 280 6.51 -25.03 -5.96
CA LEU A 280 5.86 -25.98 -5.06
C LEU A 280 5.37 -27.24 -5.77
N MET A 281 4.77 -27.08 -6.97
CA MET A 281 4.36 -28.22 -7.80
C MET A 281 5.53 -29.12 -8.20
N ALA A 282 6.70 -28.50 -8.51
CA ALA A 282 7.91 -29.24 -8.87
C ALA A 282 8.54 -29.94 -7.66
N LEU A 283 8.37 -29.40 -6.47
CA LEU A 283 8.83 -29.98 -5.19
C LEU A 283 7.85 -31.01 -4.62
N ASP A 284 6.67 -31.19 -5.22
CA ASP A 284 5.56 -31.99 -4.71
C ASP A 284 5.07 -31.52 -3.32
N VAL A 285 5.04 -30.21 -3.13
CA VAL A 285 4.56 -29.53 -1.90
C VAL A 285 3.19 -28.92 -2.17
N PRO A 286 2.20 -29.05 -1.26
CA PRO A 286 0.89 -28.42 -1.42
C PRO A 286 0.98 -26.92 -1.64
N LEU A 287 0.04 -26.36 -2.43
CA LEU A 287 -0.02 -24.93 -2.66
C LEU A 287 -0.63 -24.18 -1.48
N PRO A 288 -0.30 -22.88 -1.27
CA PRO A 288 -1.00 -22.03 -0.32
C PRO A 288 -2.49 -21.93 -0.68
N LYS A 289 -3.34 -21.73 0.31
CA LYS A 289 -4.80 -21.67 0.09
C LYS A 289 -5.21 -20.40 -0.62
N GLN A 290 -4.56 -19.27 -0.30
CA GLN A 290 -4.90 -17.97 -0.88
C GLN A 290 -3.68 -17.05 -0.99
N VAL A 291 -3.63 -16.29 -2.08
CA VAL A 291 -2.72 -15.15 -2.27
C VAL A 291 -3.55 -13.90 -2.47
N PHE A 292 -3.37 -12.91 -1.59
CA PHE A 292 -4.04 -11.61 -1.69
C PHE A 292 -3.04 -10.53 -2.10
N GLY A 293 -3.25 -9.98 -3.30
CA GLY A 293 -2.46 -8.87 -3.83
C GLY A 293 -3.07 -7.54 -3.47
N HIS A 294 -2.60 -6.92 -2.37
CA HIS A 294 -3.12 -5.63 -1.93
C HIS A 294 -2.71 -4.49 -2.88
N PRO A 295 -3.54 -3.44 -3.01
CA PRO A 295 -3.24 -2.26 -3.82
C PRO A 295 -2.12 -1.40 -3.21
N TRP A 296 -1.66 -0.40 -3.96
CA TRP A 296 -0.65 0.55 -3.50
C TRP A 296 -1.24 1.66 -2.63
N LEU A 297 -0.45 2.11 -1.68
CA LEU A 297 -0.66 3.36 -0.96
C LEU A 297 0.12 4.46 -1.69
N LEU A 298 -0.61 5.43 -2.24
CA LEU A 298 -0.08 6.54 -3.01
C LEU A 298 0.01 7.80 -2.14
N GLN A 299 0.96 8.69 -2.45
CA GLN A 299 0.98 10.04 -1.90
C GLN A 299 0.68 11.04 -3.02
N GLY A 300 -0.35 11.88 -2.83
CA GLY A 300 -0.81 12.79 -3.89
C GLY A 300 -1.14 12.02 -5.17
N ASP A 301 -0.62 12.49 -6.30
CA ASP A 301 -0.96 11.95 -7.62
C ASP A 301 -0.12 10.73 -8.05
N GLY A 302 0.70 10.14 -7.16
CA GLY A 302 1.57 9.08 -7.61
C GLY A 302 2.21 8.19 -6.57
N LYS A 303 2.88 7.14 -7.09
CA LYS A 303 3.66 6.19 -6.28
C LYS A 303 4.80 6.92 -5.55
N MET A 304 4.96 6.61 -4.26
CA MET A 304 6.07 7.12 -3.46
C MET A 304 7.42 6.69 -4.05
N SER A 305 8.33 7.66 -4.19
CA SER A 305 9.68 7.41 -4.71
C SER A 305 10.68 8.35 -4.05
N LYS A 306 11.82 7.81 -3.61
CA LYS A 306 12.91 8.61 -3.02
C LYS A 306 13.42 9.69 -3.98
N SER A 307 13.45 9.40 -5.28
CA SER A 307 13.86 10.37 -6.31
C SER A 307 12.88 11.53 -6.52
N LYS A 308 11.62 11.38 -6.09
CA LYS A 308 10.59 12.43 -6.15
C LYS A 308 10.47 13.23 -4.85
N GLY A 309 11.19 12.83 -3.78
CA GLY A 309 11.10 13.48 -2.47
C GLY A 309 9.75 13.34 -1.77
N ASN A 310 8.86 12.46 -2.28
CA ASN A 310 7.50 12.28 -1.77
C ASN A 310 7.35 11.01 -0.92
N VAL A 311 8.37 10.61 -0.18
CA VAL A 311 8.31 9.38 0.64
C VAL A 311 7.89 9.72 2.06
N LEU A 312 6.83 9.07 2.52
CA LEU A 312 6.41 9.10 3.93
C LEU A 312 6.94 7.87 4.66
N TYR A 313 7.51 8.08 5.85
CA TYR A 313 8.01 7.03 6.71
C TYR A 313 7.12 6.84 7.93
N ALA A 314 6.97 5.59 8.38
CA ALA A 314 6.08 5.27 9.49
C ALA A 314 6.50 5.95 10.80
N ASP A 315 7.78 5.99 11.12
CA ASP A 315 8.28 6.64 12.34
C ASP A 315 8.00 8.15 12.33
N THR A 316 8.20 8.83 11.20
CA THR A 316 7.81 10.23 11.05
C THR A 316 6.31 10.43 11.33
N LEU A 317 5.45 9.58 10.76
CA LEU A 317 4.01 9.66 11.00
C LEU A 317 3.64 9.36 12.47
N VAL A 318 4.34 8.40 13.09
CA VAL A 318 4.13 8.07 14.52
C VAL A 318 4.50 9.24 15.42
N ASP A 319 5.55 10.00 15.13
CA ASP A 319 5.94 11.19 15.88
C ASP A 319 4.86 12.30 15.85
N PHE A 320 4.10 12.40 14.77
CA PHE A 320 3.00 13.36 14.64
C PHE A 320 1.69 12.85 15.25
N PHE A 321 1.32 11.59 15.00
CA PHE A 321 -0.03 11.09 15.22
C PHE A 321 -0.14 9.97 16.28
N GLY A 322 0.99 9.30 16.59
CA GLY A 322 1.01 8.08 17.39
C GLY A 322 0.70 6.82 16.59
N VAL A 323 1.09 5.66 17.14
CA VAL A 323 1.06 4.37 16.44
C VAL A 323 -0.34 4.00 15.95
N ASP A 324 -1.33 4.00 16.84
CA ASP A 324 -2.68 3.55 16.50
C ASP A 324 -3.39 4.47 15.51
N ALA A 325 -3.10 5.77 15.51
CA ALA A 325 -3.62 6.68 14.50
C ALA A 325 -3.04 6.37 13.12
N VAL A 326 -1.72 6.09 13.02
CA VAL A 326 -1.09 5.67 11.77
C VAL A 326 -1.67 4.33 11.29
N ARG A 327 -1.86 3.36 12.19
CA ARG A 327 -2.53 2.09 11.87
C ARG A 327 -3.94 2.34 11.32
N TYR A 328 -4.71 3.21 11.98
CA TYR A 328 -6.05 3.61 11.52
C TYR A 328 -6.02 4.15 10.09
N PHE A 329 -5.13 5.12 9.80
CA PHE A 329 -5.06 5.75 8.48
C PHE A 329 -4.79 4.73 7.37
N VAL A 330 -3.73 3.94 7.52
CA VAL A 330 -3.33 3.01 6.46
C VAL A 330 -4.31 1.86 6.29
N LEU A 331 -5.04 1.45 7.33
CA LEU A 331 -6.05 0.40 7.22
C LEU A 331 -7.38 0.93 6.70
N HIS A 332 -7.78 2.15 7.08
CA HIS A 332 -9.07 2.74 6.72
C HIS A 332 -9.08 3.30 5.28
N GLU A 333 -7.98 3.95 4.85
CA GLU A 333 -7.91 4.62 3.55
C GLU A 333 -7.52 3.70 2.39
N MET A 334 -7.34 2.39 2.64
CA MET A 334 -6.97 1.42 1.62
C MET A 334 -8.19 0.60 1.16
N PRO A 335 -8.76 0.91 -0.02
CA PRO A 335 -9.83 0.10 -0.61
C PRO A 335 -9.33 -1.34 -0.90
N PHE A 336 -10.28 -2.28 -1.04
CA PHE A 336 -9.97 -3.69 -1.27
C PHE A 336 -9.22 -3.96 -2.59
N ASP A 337 -9.54 -3.26 -3.66
CA ASP A 337 -9.07 -3.56 -5.03
C ASP A 337 -8.35 -2.36 -5.69
N ASN A 338 -8.65 -1.14 -5.27
CA ASN A 338 -8.11 0.08 -5.84
C ASN A 338 -7.01 0.69 -4.96
N ASP A 339 -6.11 1.45 -5.57
CA ASP A 339 -5.06 2.17 -4.83
C ASP A 339 -5.68 3.20 -3.88
N GLY A 340 -5.10 3.29 -2.69
CA GLY A 340 -5.46 4.29 -1.70
C GLY A 340 -4.52 5.49 -1.76
N VAL A 341 -5.00 6.63 -1.27
CA VAL A 341 -4.20 7.86 -1.20
C VAL A 341 -4.05 8.29 0.25
N ILE A 342 -2.85 8.72 0.62
CA ILE A 342 -2.55 9.31 1.92
C ILE A 342 -1.97 10.72 1.73
N SER A 343 -2.44 11.67 2.53
CA SER A 343 -1.85 13.02 2.61
C SER A 343 -1.90 13.52 4.05
N TRP A 344 -1.10 14.55 4.36
CA TRP A 344 -1.10 15.17 5.69
C TRP A 344 -2.47 15.74 6.05
N GLU A 345 -3.13 16.37 5.08
CA GLU A 345 -4.46 16.94 5.23
C GLU A 345 -5.50 15.88 5.58
N LEU A 346 -5.49 14.77 4.83
CA LEU A 346 -6.41 13.65 5.07
C LEU A 346 -6.16 13.02 6.44
N MET A 347 -4.91 12.85 6.84
CA MET A 347 -4.57 12.30 8.16
C MET A 347 -5.06 13.21 9.29
N VAL A 348 -4.89 14.53 9.18
CA VAL A 348 -5.41 15.50 10.17
C VAL A 348 -6.94 15.51 10.17
N GLU A 349 -7.58 15.42 9.00
CA GLU A 349 -9.04 15.29 8.91
C GLU A 349 -9.55 14.05 9.65
N ARG A 350 -8.96 12.88 9.40
CA ARG A 350 -9.31 11.63 10.09
C ARG A 350 -9.03 11.67 11.58
N MET A 351 -7.90 12.25 11.97
CA MET A 351 -7.60 12.46 13.39
C MET A 351 -8.70 13.27 14.07
N ASN A 352 -9.16 14.36 13.45
CA ASN A 352 -10.14 15.25 14.04
C ASN A 352 -11.57 14.70 13.96
N SER A 353 -11.98 14.16 12.79
CA SER A 353 -13.35 13.72 12.55
C SER A 353 -13.63 12.37 13.21
N ASP A 354 -12.78 11.39 12.97
CA ASP A 354 -13.05 10.01 13.36
C ASP A 354 -12.49 9.69 14.74
N LEU A 355 -11.18 9.93 14.94
CA LEU A 355 -10.51 9.52 16.16
C LEU A 355 -10.84 10.44 17.34
N ALA A 356 -10.74 11.75 17.18
CA ALA A 356 -11.02 12.69 18.27
C ALA A 356 -12.52 12.87 18.50
N ASN A 357 -13.33 13.11 17.44
CA ASN A 357 -14.74 13.42 17.60
C ASN A 357 -15.60 12.16 17.80
N ILE A 358 -15.56 11.20 16.85
CA ILE A 358 -16.47 10.04 16.89
C ILE A 358 -16.09 9.13 18.04
N LEU A 359 -14.80 8.80 18.21
CA LEU A 359 -14.35 7.83 19.21
C LEU A 359 -13.95 8.50 20.54
N GLY A 360 -12.96 9.37 20.54
CA GLY A 360 -12.38 9.94 21.76
C GLY A 360 -13.38 10.75 22.56
N ASN A 361 -14.14 11.62 21.89
CA ASN A 361 -15.16 12.43 22.54
C ASN A 361 -16.33 11.57 23.09
N LEU A 362 -16.75 10.51 22.38
CA LEU A 362 -17.77 9.58 22.85
C LEU A 362 -17.37 8.94 24.18
N VAL A 363 -16.16 8.36 24.24
CA VAL A 363 -15.65 7.69 25.44
C VAL A 363 -15.53 8.69 26.60
N ASN A 364 -14.93 9.84 26.36
CA ASN A 364 -14.78 10.89 27.38
C ASN A 364 -16.12 11.40 27.91
N ARG A 365 -17.09 11.71 27.03
CA ARG A 365 -18.44 12.18 27.42
C ARG A 365 -19.18 11.14 28.23
N THR A 366 -19.11 9.86 27.85
CA THR A 366 -19.81 8.78 28.55
C THR A 366 -19.24 8.61 29.97
N ILE A 367 -17.91 8.57 30.11
CA ILE A 367 -17.25 8.49 31.44
C ILE A 367 -17.54 9.73 32.27
N SER A 368 -17.44 10.94 31.69
CA SER A 368 -17.69 12.20 32.39
C SER A 368 -19.13 12.31 32.89
N MET A 369 -20.12 11.87 32.11
CA MET A 369 -21.53 11.83 32.53
C MET A 369 -21.75 10.79 33.64
N SER A 370 -21.10 9.62 33.55
CA SER A 370 -21.18 8.59 34.59
C SER A 370 -20.59 9.10 35.90
N ASN A 371 -19.45 9.77 35.86
CA ASN A 371 -18.86 10.41 37.06
C ASN A 371 -19.74 11.51 37.64
N LYS A 372 -20.28 12.38 36.77
CA LYS A 372 -21.09 13.53 37.20
C LYS A 372 -22.42 13.15 37.85
N TYR A 373 -23.09 12.12 37.31
CA TYR A 373 -24.46 11.80 37.71
C TYR A 373 -24.58 10.60 38.67
N PHE A 374 -23.56 9.71 38.68
CA PHE A 374 -23.56 8.46 39.43
C PHE A 374 -22.22 8.13 40.10
N ASP A 375 -21.39 9.12 40.37
CA ASP A 375 -20.04 8.92 40.97
C ASP A 375 -19.23 7.84 40.25
N GLY A 376 -19.36 7.74 38.92
CA GLY A 376 -18.68 6.80 38.07
C GLY A 376 -19.29 5.38 38.05
N VAL A 377 -20.36 5.12 38.81
CA VAL A 377 -21.01 3.80 38.82
C VAL A 377 -21.96 3.67 37.64
N VAL A 378 -21.74 2.68 36.82
CA VAL A 378 -22.57 2.34 35.65
C VAL A 378 -23.47 1.16 35.96
N SER A 379 -24.79 1.39 36.00
CA SER A 379 -25.76 0.36 36.39
C SER A 379 -26.90 0.25 35.38
N ASP A 380 -27.23 -0.97 34.99
CA ASP A 380 -28.47 -1.24 34.27
C ASP A 380 -29.66 -1.23 35.24
N LYS A 381 -30.65 -0.41 34.95
CA LYS A 381 -31.91 -0.31 35.73
C LYS A 381 -33.09 -0.87 34.95
N GLY A 382 -32.87 -1.37 33.73
CA GLY A 382 -33.94 -1.93 32.89
C GLY A 382 -34.93 -0.94 32.37
N ALA A 383 -34.70 0.37 32.52
CA ALA A 383 -35.62 1.43 32.06
C ALA A 383 -35.41 1.71 30.54
N CYS A 384 -35.74 0.74 29.69
CA CYS A 384 -35.53 0.77 28.25
C CYS A 384 -36.75 1.33 27.50
N GLY A 385 -36.48 1.81 26.27
CA GLY A 385 -37.46 2.25 25.29
C GLY A 385 -37.06 1.88 23.86
N GLU A 386 -37.81 2.32 22.84
CA GLU A 386 -37.56 1.95 21.44
C GLU A 386 -36.16 2.33 20.95
N VAL A 387 -35.63 3.50 21.38
CA VAL A 387 -34.29 3.96 20.99
C VAL A 387 -33.17 3.04 21.53
N ASP A 388 -33.39 2.41 22.69
CA ASP A 388 -32.43 1.44 23.26
C ASP A 388 -32.37 0.15 22.45
N GLU A 389 -33.54 -0.35 22.05
CA GLU A 389 -33.65 -1.55 21.24
C GLU A 389 -33.02 -1.33 19.84
N ASP A 390 -33.21 -0.14 19.27
CA ASP A 390 -32.55 0.25 18.02
C ASP A 390 -31.02 0.31 18.17
N LEU A 391 -30.50 0.90 19.27
CA LEU A 391 -29.06 0.90 19.56
C LEU A 391 -28.51 -0.53 19.62
N LYS A 392 -29.14 -1.39 20.44
CA LYS A 392 -28.74 -2.79 20.62
C LYS A 392 -28.72 -3.54 19.28
N LYS A 393 -29.79 -3.40 18.52
CA LYS A 393 -29.95 -4.01 17.19
C LYS A 393 -28.80 -3.59 16.26
N VAL A 394 -28.57 -2.26 16.10
CA VAL A 394 -27.52 -1.75 15.23
C VAL A 394 -26.16 -2.24 15.67
N VAL A 395 -25.82 -2.18 16.97
CA VAL A 395 -24.52 -2.66 17.46
C VAL A 395 -24.30 -4.12 17.09
N LEU A 396 -25.27 -5.01 17.31
CA LEU A 396 -25.15 -6.43 17.02
C LEU A 396 -25.14 -6.72 15.49
N GLU A 397 -25.81 -5.91 14.68
CA GLU A 397 -25.74 -6.01 13.22
C GLU A 397 -24.38 -5.57 12.69
N GLU A 398 -23.78 -4.49 13.22
CA GLU A 398 -22.46 -4.03 12.80
C GLU A 398 -21.35 -5.02 13.18
N VAL A 399 -21.45 -5.71 14.33
CA VAL A 399 -20.54 -6.82 14.70
C VAL A 399 -20.54 -7.90 13.62
N LYS A 400 -21.73 -8.33 13.18
CA LYS A 400 -21.86 -9.38 12.14
C LYS A 400 -21.31 -8.91 10.79
N LYS A 401 -21.54 -7.65 10.44
CA LYS A 401 -21.03 -7.07 9.19
C LYS A 401 -19.50 -6.99 9.24
N ALA A 402 -18.92 -6.51 10.34
CA ALA A 402 -17.48 -6.44 10.51
C ALA A 402 -16.82 -7.83 10.38
N ASP A 403 -17.40 -8.87 11.02
CA ASP A 403 -16.93 -10.25 10.90
C ASP A 403 -16.98 -10.75 9.44
N ALA A 404 -18.10 -10.54 8.75
CA ALA A 404 -18.26 -10.92 7.35
C ALA A 404 -17.26 -10.20 6.42
N LYS A 405 -16.89 -8.94 6.71
CA LYS A 405 -15.88 -8.20 5.97
C LYS A 405 -14.48 -8.74 6.22
N MET A 406 -14.17 -9.08 7.47
CA MET A 406 -12.87 -9.68 7.82
C MET A 406 -12.66 -11.05 7.15
N GLU A 407 -13.69 -11.89 7.06
CA GLU A 407 -13.61 -13.16 6.32
C GLU A 407 -13.34 -12.98 4.82
N GLN A 408 -13.67 -11.82 4.28
CA GLN A 408 -13.40 -11.43 2.89
C GLN A 408 -12.11 -10.62 2.71
N LEU A 409 -11.29 -10.47 3.75
CA LEU A 409 -10.08 -9.62 3.79
C LEU A 409 -10.36 -8.13 3.51
N ARG A 410 -11.60 -7.67 3.68
CA ARG A 410 -12.04 -6.28 3.45
C ARG A 410 -11.86 -5.46 4.72
N VAL A 411 -10.63 -5.26 5.12
CA VAL A 411 -10.25 -4.67 6.41
C VAL A 411 -10.77 -3.23 6.58
N ALA A 412 -10.63 -2.39 5.56
CA ALA A 412 -11.16 -1.01 5.59
C ALA A 412 -12.69 -0.97 5.78
N ASP A 413 -13.40 -1.87 5.10
CA ASP A 413 -14.85 -1.99 5.25
C ASP A 413 -15.22 -2.45 6.67
N ALA A 414 -14.48 -3.42 7.23
CA ALA A 414 -14.70 -3.90 8.60
C ALA A 414 -14.51 -2.77 9.62
N MET A 415 -13.47 -1.94 9.46
CA MET A 415 -13.26 -0.76 10.32
C MET A 415 -14.41 0.24 10.22
N THR A 416 -14.95 0.44 9.01
CA THR A 416 -16.11 1.31 8.79
C THR A 416 -17.34 0.83 9.58
N GLU A 417 -17.61 -0.50 9.57
CA GLU A 417 -18.72 -1.08 10.35
C GLU A 417 -18.48 -0.95 11.87
N ILE A 418 -17.25 -1.11 12.34
CA ILE A 418 -16.92 -0.87 13.75
C ILE A 418 -17.16 0.60 14.14
N PHE A 419 -16.75 1.54 13.30
CA PHE A 419 -16.98 2.97 13.55
C PHE A 419 -18.45 3.35 13.46
N ASN A 420 -19.31 2.60 12.76
CA ASN A 420 -20.74 2.78 12.77
C ASN A 420 -21.35 2.52 14.17
N ILE A 421 -20.76 1.60 14.95
CA ILE A 421 -21.16 1.41 16.37
C ILE A 421 -20.97 2.72 17.13
N PHE A 422 -19.82 3.38 17.01
CA PHE A 422 -19.54 4.63 17.72
C PHE A 422 -20.39 5.80 17.21
N ARG A 423 -20.63 5.87 15.89
CA ARG A 423 -21.54 6.85 15.30
C ARG A 423 -22.99 6.65 15.84
N ARG A 424 -23.44 5.40 15.95
CA ARG A 424 -24.76 5.09 16.52
C ARG A 424 -24.82 5.49 18.00
N CYS A 425 -23.76 5.28 18.77
CA CYS A 425 -23.69 5.73 20.17
C CYS A 425 -23.77 7.26 20.29
N ASN A 426 -23.06 8.02 19.45
CA ASN A 426 -23.17 9.48 19.44
C ASN A 426 -24.59 9.94 19.12
N LYS A 427 -25.25 9.36 18.10
CA LYS A 427 -26.64 9.63 17.78
C LYS A 427 -27.58 9.28 18.94
N TYR A 428 -27.33 8.18 19.64
CA TYR A 428 -28.11 7.76 20.81
C TYR A 428 -28.01 8.76 21.97
N ILE A 429 -26.83 9.38 22.19
CA ILE A 429 -26.69 10.48 23.16
C ILE A 429 -27.58 11.65 22.79
N ASP A 430 -27.65 12.03 21.51
CA ASP A 430 -28.46 13.16 21.04
C ASP A 430 -29.96 12.84 21.10
N GLU A 431 -30.37 11.60 20.85
CA GLU A 431 -31.76 11.15 20.95
C GLU A 431 -32.24 11.08 22.41
N THR A 432 -31.40 10.61 23.33
CA THR A 432 -31.77 10.40 24.74
C THR A 432 -31.55 11.63 25.61
N THR A 433 -30.78 12.61 25.13
CA THR A 433 -30.47 13.87 25.85
C THR A 433 -30.16 13.66 27.36
N PRO A 434 -29.10 12.91 27.74
CA PRO A 434 -28.81 12.54 29.15
C PRO A 434 -28.80 13.73 30.13
N TRP A 435 -28.33 14.91 29.65
CA TRP A 435 -28.31 16.16 30.45
C TRP A 435 -29.72 16.70 30.77
N THR A 436 -30.72 16.30 29.97
CA THR A 436 -32.14 16.64 30.23
C THR A 436 -32.75 15.67 31.23
N LEU A 437 -32.48 14.37 31.05
CA LEU A 437 -32.91 13.33 32.01
C LEU A 437 -32.33 13.58 33.42
N ALA A 438 -31.11 14.10 33.51
CA ALA A 438 -30.44 14.39 34.79
C ALA A 438 -31.11 15.53 35.58
N LYS A 439 -32.03 16.31 35.01
CA LYS A 439 -32.75 17.39 35.71
C LYS A 439 -34.00 16.91 36.42
N ASP A 440 -34.48 15.69 36.13
CA ASP A 440 -35.68 15.10 36.68
C ASP A 440 -35.34 13.82 37.46
N GLU A 441 -35.46 13.86 38.79
CA GLU A 441 -35.14 12.74 39.66
C GLU A 441 -35.98 11.49 39.33
N SER A 442 -37.19 11.64 38.78
CA SER A 442 -38.00 10.51 38.31
C SER A 442 -37.43 9.78 37.11
N GLN A 443 -36.52 10.41 36.37
CA GLN A 443 -35.83 9.86 35.19
C GLN A 443 -34.46 9.25 35.51
N LYS A 444 -34.09 9.16 36.78
CA LYS A 444 -32.77 8.71 37.21
C LYS A 444 -32.43 7.28 36.75
N ASP A 445 -33.37 6.35 36.86
CA ASP A 445 -33.21 4.99 36.38
C ASP A 445 -33.11 4.92 34.85
N ARG A 446 -33.84 5.79 34.16
CA ARG A 446 -33.72 5.95 32.70
C ARG A 446 -32.31 6.43 32.32
N LEU A 447 -31.81 7.47 32.99
CA LEU A 447 -30.47 7.99 32.77
C LEU A 447 -29.38 6.92 33.04
N ALA A 448 -29.52 6.15 34.14
CA ALA A 448 -28.59 5.07 34.46
C ALA A 448 -28.54 4.00 33.34
N THR A 449 -29.72 3.59 32.83
CA THR A 449 -29.83 2.64 31.71
C THR A 449 -29.19 3.20 30.44
N VAL A 450 -29.38 4.49 30.14
CA VAL A 450 -28.74 5.14 28.98
C VAL A 450 -27.21 5.06 29.07
N LEU A 451 -26.64 5.41 30.20
CA LEU A 451 -25.18 5.35 30.40
C LEU A 451 -24.64 3.93 30.39
N TYR A 452 -25.42 2.97 30.90
CA TYR A 452 -25.08 1.54 30.80
C TYR A 452 -25.03 1.08 29.34
N ASN A 453 -26.06 1.36 28.54
CA ASN A 453 -26.11 0.98 27.15
C ASN A 453 -24.97 1.58 26.31
N LEU A 454 -24.60 2.86 26.58
CA LEU A 454 -23.45 3.49 25.96
C LEU A 454 -22.15 2.79 26.32
N THR A 455 -21.96 2.48 27.61
CA THR A 455 -20.71 1.84 28.10
C THR A 455 -20.61 0.41 27.54
N GLU A 456 -21.72 -0.32 27.47
CA GLU A 456 -21.76 -1.66 26.84
C GLU A 456 -21.42 -1.60 25.35
N ALA A 457 -22.02 -0.68 24.58
CA ALA A 457 -21.72 -0.52 23.16
C ALA A 457 -20.26 -0.12 22.92
N ILE A 458 -19.71 0.76 23.77
CA ILE A 458 -18.28 1.13 23.74
C ILE A 458 -17.39 -0.07 24.04
N ALA A 459 -17.75 -0.92 25.02
CA ALA A 459 -16.98 -2.13 25.33
C ALA A 459 -16.96 -3.12 24.17
N ILE A 460 -18.08 -3.29 23.45
CA ILE A 460 -18.16 -4.12 22.23
C ILE A 460 -17.26 -3.52 21.14
N GLY A 461 -17.44 -2.24 20.78
CA GLY A 461 -16.69 -1.56 19.76
C GLY A 461 -15.19 -1.52 20.04
N ALA A 462 -14.80 -1.22 21.29
CA ALA A 462 -13.41 -1.22 21.72
C ALA A 462 -12.76 -2.61 21.60
N SER A 463 -13.50 -3.67 21.97
CA SER A 463 -12.99 -5.02 21.82
C SER A 463 -12.76 -5.42 20.38
N LEU A 464 -13.64 -5.01 19.45
CA LEU A 464 -13.44 -5.22 18.01
C LEU A 464 -12.26 -4.41 17.46
N LEU A 465 -11.99 -3.21 17.98
CA LEU A 465 -10.85 -2.38 17.57
C LEU A 465 -9.49 -3.01 17.91
N TYR A 466 -9.42 -3.97 18.82
CA TYR A 466 -8.15 -4.56 19.27
C TYR A 466 -7.28 -5.09 18.12
N SER A 467 -7.89 -5.67 17.12
CA SER A 467 -7.16 -6.20 15.96
C SER A 467 -6.54 -5.10 15.08
N PHE A 468 -7.04 -3.88 15.16
CA PHE A 468 -6.65 -2.75 14.29
C PHE A 468 -5.84 -1.68 15.05
N MET A 469 -6.31 -1.33 16.25
CA MET A 469 -5.80 -0.27 17.12
C MET A 469 -5.65 -0.82 18.55
N PRO A 470 -4.66 -1.71 18.80
CA PRO A 470 -4.57 -2.47 20.04
C PRO A 470 -4.40 -1.59 21.29
N GLU A 471 -3.54 -0.56 21.24
CA GLU A 471 -3.30 0.33 22.37
C GLU A 471 -4.53 1.17 22.73
N THR A 472 -5.23 1.67 21.72
CA THR A 472 -6.47 2.45 21.90
C THR A 472 -7.57 1.58 22.48
N SER A 473 -7.72 0.35 22.00
CA SER A 473 -8.66 -0.63 22.56
C SER A 473 -8.38 -0.86 24.05
N GLU A 474 -7.14 -1.18 24.39
CA GLU A 474 -6.74 -1.41 25.79
C GLU A 474 -6.99 -0.19 26.68
N LYS A 475 -6.66 1.02 26.23
CA LYS A 475 -6.91 2.28 26.96
C LYS A 475 -8.39 2.52 27.19
N ILE A 476 -9.26 2.27 26.19
CA ILE A 476 -10.71 2.40 26.35
C ILE A 476 -11.22 1.41 27.40
N LEU A 477 -10.89 0.12 27.24
CA LEU A 477 -11.33 -0.93 28.13
C LEU A 477 -10.85 -0.73 29.59
N ALA A 478 -9.61 -0.26 29.75
CA ALA A 478 -9.06 0.11 31.05
C ALA A 478 -9.84 1.27 31.71
N GLN A 479 -10.21 2.31 30.95
CA GLN A 479 -10.96 3.46 31.47
C GLN A 479 -12.40 3.12 31.89
N ILE A 480 -13.01 2.14 31.24
CA ILE A 480 -14.33 1.64 31.65
C ILE A 480 -14.26 0.40 32.55
N HIS A 481 -13.05 0.06 33.04
CA HIS A 481 -12.74 -1.03 33.95
C HIS A 481 -13.33 -2.38 33.54
N THR A 482 -13.18 -2.75 32.27
CA THR A 482 -13.57 -4.08 31.77
C THR A 482 -12.44 -4.70 30.95
N GLY A 483 -12.47 -6.02 30.81
CA GLY A 483 -11.57 -6.73 29.90
C GLY A 483 -12.09 -6.77 28.47
N LYS A 484 -11.19 -7.09 27.54
CA LYS A 484 -11.54 -7.36 26.16
C LYS A 484 -12.52 -8.52 26.07
N ARG A 485 -13.58 -8.36 25.29
CA ARG A 485 -14.59 -9.41 25.07
C ARG A 485 -14.12 -10.36 23.97
N GLU A 486 -14.32 -11.64 24.17
CA GLU A 486 -14.10 -12.66 23.15
C GLU A 486 -15.07 -12.50 21.97
N LEU A 487 -14.60 -12.72 20.73
CA LEU A 487 -15.45 -12.59 19.52
C LEU A 487 -16.69 -13.49 19.59
N SER A 488 -16.58 -14.69 20.15
CA SER A 488 -17.68 -15.62 20.36
C SER A 488 -18.84 -15.08 21.22
N ARG A 489 -18.60 -13.97 21.94
CA ARG A 489 -19.56 -13.32 22.84
C ARG A 489 -20.00 -11.94 22.36
N MET A 490 -19.56 -11.52 21.16
CA MET A 490 -19.91 -10.21 20.61
C MET A 490 -21.36 -10.13 20.09
N ASP A 491 -22.02 -11.26 19.91
CA ASP A 491 -23.42 -11.35 19.50
C ASP A 491 -24.42 -11.11 20.64
N THR A 492 -23.92 -10.87 21.84
CA THR A 492 -24.71 -10.68 23.06
C THR A 492 -24.50 -9.28 23.62
N PHE A 493 -25.58 -8.50 23.74
CA PHE A 493 -25.59 -7.20 24.40
C PHE A 493 -25.94 -7.34 25.89
N GLY A 494 -25.36 -6.48 26.74
CA GLY A 494 -25.66 -6.45 28.16
C GLY A 494 -24.71 -7.31 29.03
N LEU A 495 -23.50 -7.53 28.56
CA LEU A 495 -22.48 -8.30 29.30
C LEU A 495 -21.53 -7.41 30.14
N TYR A 496 -21.60 -6.09 30.01
CA TYR A 496 -20.86 -5.19 30.90
C TYR A 496 -21.39 -5.33 32.32
N PRO A 497 -20.50 -5.49 33.35
CA PRO A 497 -20.97 -5.73 34.71
C PRO A 497 -21.73 -4.53 35.27
N SER A 498 -23.05 -4.70 35.56
CA SER A 498 -23.86 -3.67 36.21
C SER A 498 -23.34 -3.38 37.61
N GLY A 499 -23.19 -2.08 37.93
CA GLY A 499 -22.57 -1.63 39.20
C GLY A 499 -21.06 -1.41 39.11
N GLN A 500 -20.44 -1.67 37.97
CA GLN A 500 -19.03 -1.39 37.75
C GLN A 500 -18.78 0.13 37.75
N ARG A 501 -17.64 0.53 38.33
CA ARG A 501 -17.20 1.93 38.30
C ARG A 501 -16.25 2.16 37.14
N VAL A 502 -16.39 3.26 36.42
CA VAL A 502 -15.43 3.73 35.41
C VAL A 502 -14.32 4.59 36.08
N THR A 503 -13.27 4.92 35.33
CA THR A 503 -12.22 5.82 35.84
C THR A 503 -12.78 7.19 36.27
N ASP A 504 -12.24 7.78 37.33
CA ASP A 504 -12.60 9.11 37.77
C ASP A 504 -11.95 10.24 36.93
N LYS A 505 -10.85 9.93 36.26
CA LYS A 505 -10.09 10.84 35.40
C LYS A 505 -9.92 10.25 34.01
N PRO A 506 -10.87 10.51 33.09
CA PRO A 506 -10.76 10.02 31.71
C PRO A 506 -9.56 10.62 31.00
N GLU A 507 -8.76 9.77 30.35
CA GLU A 507 -7.65 10.16 29.50
C GLU A 507 -8.17 10.59 28.13
N ILE A 508 -7.60 11.65 27.57
CA ILE A 508 -7.88 12.05 26.19
C ILE A 508 -7.17 11.07 25.27
N LEU A 509 -7.93 10.26 24.53
CA LEU A 509 -7.38 9.25 23.61
C LEU A 509 -6.70 9.90 22.40
N PHE A 510 -7.33 10.92 21.83
CA PHE A 510 -6.86 11.65 20.66
C PHE A 510 -7.12 13.13 20.81
N ALA A 511 -6.06 13.94 20.68
CA ALA A 511 -6.15 15.39 20.66
C ALA A 511 -6.49 15.89 19.25
N ARG A 512 -7.27 16.96 19.17
CA ARG A 512 -7.48 17.64 17.89
C ARG A 512 -6.21 18.34 17.44
N MET A 513 -5.98 18.37 16.14
CA MET A 513 -4.82 18.96 15.50
C MET A 513 -5.23 20.11 14.58
N ASP A 514 -4.41 21.16 14.52
CA ASP A 514 -4.53 22.21 13.53
C ASP A 514 -3.70 21.86 12.30
N ILE A 515 -4.33 21.85 11.12
CA ILE A 515 -3.67 21.49 9.88
C ILE A 515 -2.51 22.43 9.54
N LYS A 516 -2.62 23.72 9.83
CA LYS A 516 -1.56 24.69 9.54
C LYS A 516 -0.33 24.42 10.39
N GLU A 517 -0.50 24.16 11.69
CA GLU A 517 0.59 23.81 12.60
C GLU A 517 1.29 22.51 12.17
N VAL A 518 0.54 21.53 11.66
CA VAL A 518 1.10 20.28 11.17
C VAL A 518 1.92 20.53 9.91
N LEU A 519 1.39 21.26 8.92
CA LEU A 519 2.09 21.55 7.67
C LEU A 519 3.35 22.39 7.90
N GLU A 520 3.31 23.40 8.78
CA GLU A 520 4.50 24.19 9.17
C GLU A 520 5.60 23.30 9.78
N LYS A 521 5.24 22.32 10.61
CA LYS A 521 6.21 21.36 11.16
C LYS A 521 6.79 20.43 10.09
N VAL A 522 5.98 20.00 9.15
CA VAL A 522 6.40 19.16 8.01
C VAL A 522 7.38 19.92 7.11
N GLU A 523 7.10 21.17 6.79
CA GLU A 523 7.99 22.03 6.00
C GLU A 523 9.33 22.27 6.75
N ALA A 524 9.28 22.55 8.05
CA ALA A 524 10.48 22.70 8.86
C ALA A 524 11.33 21.43 8.91
N MET A 525 10.70 20.26 8.96
CA MET A 525 11.38 18.96 8.94
C MET A 525 12.08 18.72 7.59
N HIS A 526 11.40 18.94 6.46
CA HIS A 526 12.00 18.81 5.13
C HIS A 526 13.15 19.82 4.92
N GLY A 527 13.01 21.03 5.44
CA GLY A 527 14.08 22.02 5.42
C GLY A 527 15.32 21.60 6.22
N ALA A 528 15.12 20.94 7.36
CA ALA A 528 16.20 20.40 8.19
C ALA A 528 16.90 19.19 7.54
N GLU A 529 16.14 18.29 6.93
CA GLU A 529 16.68 17.13 6.18
C GLU A 529 17.52 17.61 4.98
N ALA A 530 17.03 18.57 4.19
CA ALA A 530 17.78 19.15 3.09
C ALA A 530 19.06 19.88 3.55
N ALA A 531 19.07 20.47 4.76
CA ALA A 531 20.26 21.07 5.33
C ALA A 531 21.26 20.03 5.88
N ALA A 532 20.78 18.92 6.41
CA ALA A 532 21.61 17.82 6.89
C ALA A 532 22.30 17.08 5.71
N ASP A 533 21.60 16.86 4.61
CA ASP A 533 22.15 16.27 3.39
C ASP A 533 23.24 17.17 2.77
N ARG A 534 23.08 18.49 2.78
CA ARG A 534 24.13 19.44 2.36
C ARG A 534 25.36 19.43 3.26
N ASN A 535 25.22 19.18 4.56
CA ASN A 535 26.34 19.10 5.50
C ASN A 535 27.09 17.75 5.43
N GLN A 536 26.45 16.67 5.00
CA GLN A 536 27.11 15.38 4.74
C GLN A 536 27.82 15.32 3.38
N ALA A 537 27.41 16.15 2.42
CA ALA A 537 28.04 16.26 1.10
C ALA A 537 29.35 17.12 1.08
N GLY A 538 29.80 17.62 2.21
CA GLY A 538 31.00 18.43 2.35
C GLY A 538 32.32 17.65 2.44
N GLY A 539 32.52 16.65 1.58
CA GLY A 539 33.77 15.92 1.47
C GLY A 539 33.78 15.00 0.24
N GLU A 540 34.53 15.46 -0.75
CA GLU A 540 34.90 14.82 -2.02
C GLU A 540 34.03 15.16 -3.24
N GLU A 541 34.60 16.05 -4.08
CA GLU A 541 34.27 16.22 -5.49
C GLU A 541 34.50 14.89 -6.23
N GLY A 542 33.41 14.24 -6.61
CA GLY A 542 33.42 13.03 -7.43
C GLY A 542 32.06 12.88 -8.11
N ALA A 543 32.00 13.17 -9.39
CA ALA A 543 30.84 13.23 -10.27
C ALA A 543 29.86 12.06 -10.07
N SER A 544 28.67 12.35 -9.56
CA SER A 544 27.46 11.56 -9.75
C SER A 544 26.37 12.50 -10.25
N GLY A 545 25.67 12.09 -11.32
CA GLY A 545 24.72 12.92 -12.02
C GLY A 545 23.68 13.56 -11.10
N SER A 546 23.80 14.84 -10.92
CA SER A 546 22.81 15.73 -10.34
C SER A 546 21.50 15.60 -11.14
N ALA A 547 20.36 15.53 -10.47
CA ALA A 547 19.17 16.13 -11.03
C ALA A 547 19.57 17.57 -11.33
N GLU A 548 19.70 17.91 -12.59
CA GLU A 548 19.99 19.28 -13.02
C GLU A 548 18.92 20.16 -12.42
N ASP A 549 19.35 21.07 -11.55
CA ASP A 549 18.58 22.27 -11.25
C ASP A 549 18.28 22.88 -12.62
N SER A 550 17.00 22.94 -13.00
CA SER A 550 16.60 23.36 -14.35
C SER A 550 17.04 24.79 -14.68
N GLY A 551 17.58 25.53 -13.70
CA GLY A 551 18.07 26.90 -13.86
C GLY A 551 17.03 27.87 -14.41
N ILE A 552 15.74 27.50 -14.38
CA ILE A 552 14.64 28.32 -14.88
C ILE A 552 14.03 29.04 -13.69
N ASP A 553 14.62 30.17 -13.32
CA ASP A 553 14.00 31.16 -12.44
C ASP A 553 13.09 32.07 -13.28
N LEU A 554 11.80 31.75 -13.31
CA LEU A 554 10.81 32.64 -13.89
C LEU A 554 10.51 33.79 -12.92
N GLU A 555 10.55 35.02 -13.44
CA GLU A 555 10.08 36.18 -12.69
C GLU A 555 8.61 35.99 -12.30
N ALA A 556 8.33 35.94 -11.00
CA ALA A 556 6.99 35.72 -10.49
C ALA A 556 6.02 36.81 -10.98
N LYS A 557 4.95 36.39 -11.63
CA LYS A 557 3.84 37.30 -11.99
C LYS A 557 3.00 37.62 -10.77
N ALA A 558 2.22 38.70 -10.85
CA ALA A 558 1.28 39.05 -9.78
C ALA A 558 0.30 37.89 -9.50
N GLU A 559 -0.01 37.66 -8.23
CA GLU A 559 -1.02 36.71 -7.82
C GLU A 559 -2.38 37.03 -8.46
N ILE A 560 -3.11 35.99 -8.86
CA ILE A 560 -4.46 36.11 -9.42
C ILE A 560 -5.44 35.32 -8.50
N THR A 561 -6.71 35.74 -8.52
CA THR A 561 -7.78 35.03 -7.82
C THR A 561 -8.25 33.83 -8.62
N TYR A 562 -8.95 32.89 -7.97
CA TYR A 562 -9.61 31.78 -8.66
C TYR A 562 -10.58 32.29 -9.74
N ASP A 563 -11.29 33.37 -9.47
CA ASP A 563 -12.21 34.01 -10.44
C ASP A 563 -11.47 34.57 -11.68
N ASP A 564 -10.21 34.96 -11.56
CA ASP A 564 -9.40 35.36 -12.69
C ASP A 564 -8.93 34.15 -13.50
N PHE A 565 -8.56 33.07 -12.87
CA PHE A 565 -8.22 31.80 -13.54
C PHE A 565 -9.47 31.20 -14.24
N ALA A 566 -10.62 31.20 -13.59
CA ALA A 566 -11.87 30.67 -14.13
C ALA A 566 -12.40 31.42 -15.38
N LYS A 567 -11.82 32.57 -15.72
CA LYS A 567 -12.09 33.29 -16.99
C LYS A 567 -11.40 32.61 -18.18
N LEU A 568 -10.39 31.76 -17.96
CA LEU A 568 -9.71 31.05 -19.04
C LEU A 568 -10.43 29.71 -19.29
N GLN A 569 -10.57 29.36 -20.57
CA GLN A 569 -11.14 28.06 -20.95
C GLN A 569 -10.07 27.24 -21.66
N PHE A 570 -9.74 26.09 -21.06
CA PHE A 570 -8.78 25.15 -21.61
C PHE A 570 -9.52 23.89 -22.09
N GLN A 571 -9.15 23.38 -23.26
CA GLN A 571 -9.72 22.13 -23.80
C GLN A 571 -8.65 21.29 -24.50
N VAL A 572 -8.87 19.99 -24.57
CA VAL A 572 -8.05 19.08 -25.38
C VAL A 572 -8.43 19.26 -26.84
N GLY A 573 -7.45 19.54 -27.68
CA GLY A 573 -7.58 19.59 -29.14
C GLY A 573 -6.84 18.44 -29.80
N GLU A 574 -7.34 17.97 -30.96
CA GLU A 574 -6.66 17.02 -31.83
C GLU A 574 -6.24 17.71 -33.14
N ILE A 575 -4.96 17.66 -33.43
CA ILE A 575 -4.43 18.27 -34.65
C ILE A 575 -4.74 17.36 -35.84
N ILE A 576 -5.68 17.75 -36.67
CA ILE A 576 -6.12 16.97 -37.84
C ILE A 576 -5.40 17.33 -39.14
N LYS A 577 -4.77 18.51 -39.19
CA LYS A 577 -3.94 18.97 -40.30
C LYS A 577 -2.93 20.01 -39.78
N CYS A 578 -1.71 19.99 -40.29
CA CYS A 578 -0.70 20.99 -39.99
C CYS A 578 0.10 21.33 -41.24
N GLU A 579 0.42 22.62 -41.43
CA GLU A 579 1.18 23.12 -42.58
C GLU A 579 2.14 24.23 -42.13
N ALA A 580 3.30 24.33 -42.79
CA ALA A 580 4.20 25.43 -42.56
C ALA A 580 3.62 26.75 -43.14
N VAL A 581 3.65 27.83 -42.37
CA VAL A 581 3.15 29.12 -42.82
C VAL A 581 4.11 29.69 -43.88
N PRO A 582 3.63 30.00 -45.12
CA PRO A 582 4.45 30.61 -46.14
C PRO A 582 5.02 31.93 -45.64
N LYS A 583 6.30 32.19 -45.90
CA LYS A 583 7.03 33.39 -45.48
C LYS A 583 7.30 33.52 -43.97
N SER A 584 6.99 32.54 -43.14
CA SER A 584 7.38 32.50 -41.72
C SER A 584 8.42 31.42 -41.48
N LYS A 585 9.51 31.78 -40.78
CA LYS A 585 10.54 30.84 -40.33
C LYS A 585 10.15 30.14 -39.01
N LYS A 586 9.14 30.66 -38.29
CA LYS A 586 8.81 30.23 -36.92
C LYS A 586 7.43 29.58 -36.78
N LEU A 587 6.50 29.81 -37.74
CA LEU A 587 5.09 29.44 -37.54
C LEU A 587 4.70 28.16 -38.29
N LEU A 588 3.94 27.34 -37.57
CA LEU A 588 3.09 26.29 -38.11
C LEU A 588 1.62 26.72 -38.00
N CYS A 589 0.82 26.34 -39.01
CA CYS A 589 -0.63 26.51 -39.04
C CYS A 589 -1.31 25.17 -38.85
N SER A 590 -1.96 24.97 -37.73
CA SER A 590 -2.64 23.72 -37.35
C SER A 590 -4.16 23.90 -37.45
N GLN A 591 -4.85 22.92 -38.05
CA GLN A 591 -6.29 22.73 -37.94
C GLN A 591 -6.54 21.82 -36.76
N VAL A 592 -7.12 22.34 -35.69
CA VAL A 592 -7.30 21.64 -34.40
C VAL A 592 -8.78 21.37 -34.19
N LYS A 593 -9.13 20.08 -34.12
CA LYS A 593 -10.48 19.61 -33.78
C LYS A 593 -10.68 19.72 -32.27
N ILE A 594 -11.72 20.45 -31.84
CA ILE A 594 -12.11 20.62 -30.42
C ILE A 594 -13.62 20.36 -30.34
N GLY A 595 -13.99 19.19 -29.84
CA GLY A 595 -15.38 18.74 -29.88
C GLY A 595 -15.91 18.62 -31.35
N SER A 596 -16.98 19.34 -31.64
CA SER A 596 -17.58 19.41 -32.99
C SER A 596 -16.96 20.50 -33.88
N GLN A 597 -16.09 21.36 -33.33
CA GLN A 597 -15.50 22.50 -34.08
C GLN A 597 -14.08 22.18 -34.55
N VAL A 598 -13.68 22.81 -35.64
CA VAL A 598 -12.29 22.82 -36.10
C VAL A 598 -11.84 24.26 -36.12
N ARG A 599 -10.73 24.54 -35.41
CA ARG A 599 -10.15 25.89 -35.31
C ARG A 599 -8.77 25.97 -35.95
N GLN A 600 -8.51 27.05 -36.60
CA GLN A 600 -7.17 27.37 -37.11
C GLN A 600 -6.34 28.00 -36.03
N ILE A 601 -5.20 27.39 -35.67
CA ILE A 601 -4.29 27.90 -34.65
C ILE A 601 -2.86 28.01 -35.23
N LEU A 602 -2.26 29.16 -35.06
CA LEU A 602 -0.87 29.41 -35.45
C LEU A 602 0.03 29.34 -34.22
N SER A 603 1.10 28.53 -34.30
CA SER A 603 2.04 28.31 -33.22
C SER A 603 3.48 28.50 -33.62
N GLY A 604 4.29 29.11 -32.78
CA GLY A 604 5.71 29.45 -33.02
C GLY A 604 6.70 28.30 -32.90
N ILE A 605 6.31 27.07 -33.23
CA ILE A 605 7.01 25.82 -32.91
C ILE A 605 7.67 25.14 -34.11
N LYS A 606 7.76 25.81 -35.25
CA LYS A 606 8.33 25.25 -36.51
C LYS A 606 9.79 24.79 -36.36
N ALA A 607 10.54 25.38 -35.42
CA ALA A 607 11.93 24.98 -35.16
C ALA A 607 12.04 23.63 -34.42
N TYR A 608 10.97 23.21 -33.75
CA TYR A 608 10.95 22.06 -32.85
C TYR A 608 10.08 20.90 -33.36
N TYR A 609 9.12 21.17 -34.26
CA TYR A 609 8.19 20.18 -34.80
C TYR A 609 8.00 20.34 -36.31
N SER A 610 8.01 19.23 -37.03
CA SER A 610 7.60 19.22 -38.44
C SER A 610 6.06 19.16 -38.55
N PRO A 611 5.47 19.63 -39.67
CA PRO A 611 4.03 19.55 -39.90
C PRO A 611 3.48 18.10 -39.79
N GLU A 612 4.26 17.13 -40.25
CA GLU A 612 3.90 15.71 -40.27
C GLU A 612 3.82 15.14 -38.84
N GLU A 613 4.75 15.52 -37.97
CA GLU A 613 4.77 15.10 -36.57
C GLU A 613 3.62 15.68 -35.76
N MET A 614 3.05 16.79 -36.18
CA MET A 614 1.95 17.45 -35.47
C MET A 614 0.60 16.74 -35.68
N VAL A 615 0.39 16.12 -36.82
CA VAL A 615 -0.91 15.51 -37.15
C VAL A 615 -1.17 14.29 -36.26
N GLY A 616 -2.37 14.24 -35.68
CA GLY A 616 -2.80 13.20 -34.76
C GLY A 616 -2.46 13.45 -33.29
N LYS A 617 -1.62 14.45 -32.97
CA LYS A 617 -1.31 14.77 -31.56
C LYS A 617 -2.50 15.39 -30.85
N LYS A 618 -2.67 15.02 -29.59
CA LYS A 618 -3.57 15.66 -28.64
C LYS A 618 -2.80 16.78 -27.95
N VAL A 619 -3.36 17.98 -27.91
CA VAL A 619 -2.71 19.16 -27.35
C VAL A 619 -3.64 19.94 -26.43
N MET A 620 -3.09 20.66 -25.47
CA MET A 620 -3.83 21.58 -24.61
C MET A 620 -4.01 22.91 -25.32
N VAL A 621 -5.24 23.41 -25.37
CA VAL A 621 -5.59 24.64 -26.13
C VAL A 621 -6.36 25.60 -25.23
N VAL A 622 -5.95 26.88 -25.22
CA VAL A 622 -6.78 27.96 -24.68
C VAL A 622 -7.78 28.36 -25.77
N THR A 623 -9.06 28.15 -25.51
CA THR A 623 -10.13 28.19 -26.52
C THR A 623 -10.94 29.49 -26.52
N ASN A 624 -10.90 30.27 -25.45
CA ASN A 624 -11.66 31.52 -25.33
C ASN A 624 -10.84 32.79 -25.50
N LEU A 625 -9.67 32.69 -26.16
CA LEU A 625 -8.90 33.86 -26.60
C LEU A 625 -9.55 34.54 -27.79
N LYS A 626 -9.52 35.86 -27.82
CA LYS A 626 -9.91 36.63 -29.02
C LYS A 626 -9.03 36.25 -30.21
N PRO A 627 -9.62 36.00 -31.40
CA PRO A 627 -8.83 35.72 -32.59
C PRO A 627 -7.77 36.78 -32.87
N ALA A 628 -6.54 36.33 -33.16
CA ALA A 628 -5.40 37.22 -33.45
C ALA A 628 -4.86 36.99 -34.86
N LYS A 629 -4.39 38.06 -35.54
CA LYS A 629 -3.78 37.97 -36.86
C LYS A 629 -2.27 37.77 -36.71
N LEU A 630 -1.75 36.63 -37.17
CA LEU A 630 -0.33 36.31 -37.18
C LEU A 630 0.13 35.98 -38.60
N ALA A 631 1.16 36.67 -39.10
CA ALA A 631 1.66 36.50 -40.48
C ALA A 631 0.58 36.57 -41.57
N GLY A 632 -0.47 37.36 -41.38
CA GLY A 632 -1.58 37.54 -42.30
C GLY A 632 -2.72 36.49 -42.20
N MET A 633 -2.58 35.48 -41.36
CA MET A 633 -3.58 34.44 -41.07
C MET A 633 -4.19 34.65 -39.68
N VAL A 634 -5.42 34.15 -39.47
CA VAL A 634 -6.13 34.29 -38.18
C VAL A 634 -5.86 33.06 -37.31
N SER A 635 -5.42 33.28 -36.06
CA SER A 635 -5.34 32.24 -35.04
C SER A 635 -6.54 32.35 -34.10
N GLU A 636 -7.30 31.26 -33.91
CA GLU A 636 -8.55 31.20 -33.12
C GLU A 636 -8.37 30.51 -31.78
N GLY A 637 -7.17 30.53 -31.21
CA GLY A 637 -6.79 29.96 -29.94
C GLY A 637 -5.27 29.88 -29.79
N MET A 638 -4.80 29.28 -28.71
CA MET A 638 -3.39 29.08 -28.44
C MET A 638 -3.11 27.67 -27.97
N ILE A 639 -2.18 26.97 -28.64
CA ILE A 639 -1.63 25.69 -28.18
C ILE A 639 -0.60 26.00 -27.09
N LEU A 640 -0.68 25.30 -25.97
CA LEU A 640 0.25 25.45 -24.85
C LEU A 640 1.52 24.62 -25.06
N CYS A 641 2.66 25.24 -24.76
CA CYS A 641 3.97 24.60 -24.74
C CYS A 641 4.69 24.96 -23.45
N ALA A 642 5.52 24.04 -22.94
CA ALA A 642 6.54 24.34 -21.95
C ALA A 642 7.83 24.75 -22.65
N GLU A 643 8.58 25.68 -22.06
CA GLU A 643 9.88 26.16 -22.56
C GLU A 643 10.95 25.92 -21.49
N ASP A 644 12.09 25.32 -21.86
CA ASP A 644 13.22 25.13 -20.96
C ASP A 644 14.18 26.35 -20.94
N ALA A 645 15.25 26.25 -20.12
CA ALA A 645 16.25 27.34 -20.00
C ALA A 645 17.00 27.65 -21.30
N GLU A 646 17.14 26.68 -22.18
CA GLU A 646 17.80 26.81 -23.51
C GLU A 646 16.83 27.31 -24.58
N GLY A 647 15.56 27.53 -24.25
CA GLY A 647 14.51 28.01 -25.16
C GLY A 647 13.92 26.90 -26.03
N SER A 648 14.12 25.64 -25.70
CA SER A 648 13.48 24.51 -26.38
C SER A 648 12.00 24.41 -25.97
N LEU A 649 11.13 24.12 -26.94
CA LEU A 649 9.68 24.05 -26.71
C LEU A 649 9.15 22.61 -26.77
N ALA A 650 8.36 22.22 -25.77
CA ALA A 650 7.63 20.97 -25.75
C ALA A 650 6.11 21.21 -25.70
N LEU A 651 5.34 20.46 -26.50
CA LEU A 651 3.87 20.53 -26.50
C LEU A 651 3.31 19.99 -25.18
N MET A 652 2.37 20.72 -24.58
CA MET A 652 1.60 20.22 -23.47
C MET A 652 0.51 19.26 -23.97
N THR A 653 0.59 18.00 -23.57
CA THR A 653 -0.29 16.92 -24.02
C THR A 653 -0.92 16.23 -22.81
N PRO A 654 -2.17 15.70 -22.90
CA PRO A 654 -2.73 14.90 -21.85
C PRO A 654 -1.98 13.55 -21.74
N GLU A 655 -1.58 13.17 -20.54
CA GLU A 655 -0.88 11.90 -20.26
C GLU A 655 -1.74 10.69 -20.62
N LYS A 656 -3.05 10.79 -20.40
CA LYS A 656 -4.02 9.74 -20.72
C LYS A 656 -4.78 10.10 -21.98
N SER A 657 -5.26 9.08 -22.71
CA SER A 657 -6.09 9.30 -23.89
C SER A 657 -7.39 10.02 -23.52
N MET A 658 -7.53 11.28 -23.98
CA MET A 658 -8.72 12.11 -23.79
C MET A 658 -9.39 12.42 -25.13
N PRO A 659 -10.72 12.52 -25.19
CA PRO A 659 -11.42 12.91 -26.40
C PRO A 659 -11.14 14.39 -26.73
N ALA A 660 -11.09 14.74 -28.02
CA ALA A 660 -11.03 16.13 -28.44
C ALA A 660 -12.27 16.89 -27.98
N GLY A 661 -12.09 18.01 -27.30
CA GLY A 661 -13.13 18.81 -26.65
C GLY A 661 -13.26 18.57 -25.16
N ALA A 662 -12.55 17.61 -24.55
CA ALA A 662 -12.51 17.47 -23.10
C ALA A 662 -12.05 18.75 -22.44
N GLU A 663 -12.74 19.19 -21.40
CA GLU A 663 -12.40 20.37 -20.62
C GLU A 663 -11.19 20.06 -19.73
N ILE A 664 -10.34 21.06 -19.54
CA ILE A 664 -9.17 21.00 -18.64
C ILE A 664 -9.49 21.97 -17.52
N CYS A 665 -9.64 21.46 -16.31
CA CYS A 665 -10.03 22.19 -15.10
C CYS A 665 -9.03 21.94 -13.96
#